data_660b25545f12357ca52835dc2f91efbf
#
_entry.id   660b25545f12357ca52835dc2f91efbf
#
_cell.length_a   1.000
_cell.length_b   1.000
_cell.length_c   1.000
_cell.angle_alpha   90.00
_cell.angle_beta   90.00
_cell.angle_gamma   90.00
#
_symmetry.space_group_name_H-M   'P 1'
#
loop_
_entity.id
_entity.type
_entity.pdbx_description
1 polymer ?
#
loop_
_entity_poly.entity_id
_entity_poly.type
_entity_poly.pdbx_seq_one_letter_code
_entity_poly.pdbx_strand_id
1 'polypeptide(L)'
;MSDSKRKLAAIVFTDIVGFTNLTSKNQQKASDLLDIQRDLLKPLVESYSGRWVKEMGDGLILTFDTINKAVECCLNIQEKSKEIDNLVLRIGIHLGEILEKENDIIGDDVNVTARIEPFSAPGGIAISNKVHDAIVREAEFTSKYLGKPKLKGVGQKVEVYCITSHGLPETILSDVSAKLENEGFQWNLKNTIGIAASMIGLFMLINFLFLRIGFADEEATPSIAILPFENKGPETDEFYAYGISSDLIADVTSAGLIRVASLKDIEKLDFQNMETSEIAKKLFVRYIAQGTLWKMDSVFQLSMEIFDTKESKVVYTRRWQTDWTDLPTIKSDLSDNILKTLEIKILQDPEKHILESNPKAYAYYLEAKHKYEKREDKDDTEIARGLLDRAIKLDYNFIEAKLLLGDTYQTVGDYDKAMSIYTSALDQAEELKDKINIGDALVGIGQIHNYRGEDDQAHDYYKRALVIAEELGDMARIGRTLTDIGNLYEKRGDDDEALDFHQRVLKIDEELGNKNYGTLNNIAVIYGKKGDVDQALNYFNRSLAICEELDDNDGIALLYTNIGLLHYVKREYDEAIEHSNRGISIYQKLGNKYYLGNSLNNIGYIFIAKGEYDKAIEYQKRALRISEELDNKEGMANSFLGIANNYSNIGEYDQALNYLNVGLKICEEQGYKRKIKNYLYQFGDVHLLKGEYDQALDYYTRSIEIIEELGDEYRLEMITNPFLASKYLGKEYDIQEIHKLIAEADQIDYRTNFSLYELLNDKLYLEKAYDQIQEKGKAMEEIVKKKFFTFPIPKSIIEKYNSEIS
;
A
#
# COMPACT_ATOMS: atom_id res chain seq x y z
N MET A 1 -2.78 -40.80 32.78
CA MET A 1 -2.44 -39.42 33.09
C MET A 1 -0.93 -39.36 33.08
N SER A 2 -0.25 -38.90 31.99
CA SER A 2 1.20 -38.76 31.94
C SER A 2 1.61 -37.58 32.83
N ASP A 3 2.49 -37.85 33.79
CA ASP A 3 3.09 -36.86 34.70
C ASP A 3 3.81 -35.81 33.89
N SER A 4 3.21 -34.67 33.67
CA SER A 4 3.86 -33.48 33.09
C SER A 4 4.73 -32.82 34.18
N LYS A 5 6.05 -32.97 34.09
CA LYS A 5 7.01 -32.36 35.03
C LYS A 5 7.39 -30.97 34.58
N ARG A 6 7.18 -29.96 35.42
CA ARG A 6 7.82 -28.63 35.25
C ARG A 6 9.30 -28.72 35.61
N LYS A 7 10.16 -28.18 34.76
CA LYS A 7 11.60 -28.03 35.02
C LYS A 7 12.14 -26.73 34.47
N LEU A 8 13.21 -26.25 35.06
CA LEU A 8 13.99 -25.13 34.52
C LEU A 8 15.00 -25.69 33.50
N ALA A 9 15.05 -25.13 32.30
CA ALA A 9 15.97 -25.55 31.25
C ALA A 9 16.50 -24.35 30.45
N ALA A 10 17.69 -24.47 29.90
CA ALA A 10 18.17 -23.59 28.85
C ALA A 10 17.53 -24.02 27.53
N ILE A 11 16.72 -23.15 26.95
CA ILE A 11 15.98 -23.40 25.72
C ILE A 11 16.73 -22.71 24.59
N VAL A 12 16.95 -23.43 23.50
CA VAL A 12 17.60 -22.93 22.29
C VAL A 12 16.65 -23.01 21.13
N PHE A 13 16.59 -21.95 20.36
CA PHE A 13 15.89 -21.88 19.08
C PHE A 13 16.90 -21.60 17.98
N THR A 14 16.80 -22.30 16.85
CA THR A 14 17.63 -22.02 15.67
C THR A 14 16.78 -21.85 14.44
N ASP A 15 17.26 -21.08 13.47
CA ASP A 15 16.60 -20.83 12.18
C ASP A 15 17.63 -20.71 11.07
N ILE A 16 17.32 -21.19 9.84
CA ILE A 16 18.22 -21.10 8.67
C ILE A 16 17.96 -19.81 7.91
N VAL A 17 18.96 -18.95 7.81
CA VAL A 17 18.86 -17.68 7.10
C VAL A 17 18.55 -17.89 5.61
N GLY A 18 17.44 -17.32 5.15
CA GLY A 18 17.07 -17.38 3.74
C GLY A 18 16.44 -18.69 3.27
N PHE A 19 16.05 -19.60 4.19
CA PHE A 19 15.46 -20.89 3.85
C PHE A 19 14.16 -20.78 3.03
N THR A 20 13.27 -19.87 3.35
CA THR A 20 12.04 -19.63 2.58
C THR A 20 12.34 -19.29 1.13
N ASN A 21 13.36 -18.47 0.86
CA ASN A 21 13.81 -18.14 -0.48
C ASN A 21 14.42 -19.35 -1.20
N LEU A 22 15.15 -20.19 -0.47
CA LEU A 22 15.70 -21.44 -1.01
C LEU A 22 14.58 -22.41 -1.38
N THR A 23 13.58 -22.57 -0.52
CA THR A 23 12.42 -23.46 -0.73
C THR A 23 11.62 -23.03 -1.96
N SER A 24 11.39 -21.74 -2.13
CA SER A 24 10.67 -21.20 -3.29
C SER A 24 11.40 -21.41 -4.61
N LYS A 25 12.76 -21.40 -4.59
CA LYS A 25 13.60 -21.60 -5.80
C LYS A 25 13.91 -23.07 -6.08
N ASN A 26 14.08 -23.88 -5.07
CA ASN A 26 14.47 -25.29 -5.24
C ASN A 26 14.11 -26.13 -4.01
N GLN A 27 12.92 -26.72 -4.00
CA GLN A 27 12.39 -27.54 -2.92
C GLN A 27 13.32 -28.72 -2.56
N GLN A 28 13.96 -29.38 -3.56
CA GLN A 28 14.83 -30.50 -3.30
C GLN A 28 16.10 -30.08 -2.55
N LYS A 29 16.73 -28.97 -2.96
CA LYS A 29 17.89 -28.42 -2.25
C LYS A 29 17.54 -27.98 -0.83
N ALA A 30 16.35 -27.45 -0.60
CA ALA A 30 15.90 -27.09 0.74
C ALA A 30 15.73 -28.33 1.62
N SER A 31 15.14 -29.42 1.09
CA SER A 31 15.03 -30.69 1.79
C SER A 31 16.40 -31.29 2.12
N ASP A 32 17.31 -31.31 1.15
CA ASP A 32 18.68 -31.82 1.34
C ASP A 32 19.41 -31.02 2.43
N LEU A 33 19.19 -29.69 2.50
CA LEU A 33 19.81 -28.84 3.51
C LEU A 33 19.28 -29.13 4.92
N LEU A 34 18.00 -29.47 5.09
CA LEU A 34 17.44 -29.91 6.37
C LEU A 34 18.02 -31.25 6.83
N ASP A 35 18.23 -32.18 5.90
CA ASP A 35 18.86 -33.45 6.23
C ASP A 35 20.33 -33.26 6.65
N ILE A 36 21.08 -32.40 5.95
CA ILE A 36 22.43 -32.00 6.34
C ILE A 36 22.45 -31.36 7.72
N GLN A 37 21.53 -30.43 7.98
CA GLN A 37 21.37 -29.79 9.29
C GLN A 37 21.15 -30.83 10.38
N ARG A 38 20.24 -31.77 10.18
CA ARG A 38 19.91 -32.83 11.14
C ARG A 38 21.13 -33.74 11.43
N ASP A 39 21.79 -34.21 10.39
CA ASP A 39 22.94 -35.09 10.48
C ASP A 39 24.13 -34.42 11.18
N LEU A 40 24.34 -33.13 10.96
CA LEU A 40 25.40 -32.35 11.59
C LEU A 40 25.08 -31.99 13.03
N LEU A 41 23.88 -31.46 13.33
CA LEU A 41 23.60 -30.88 14.63
C LEU A 41 23.17 -31.91 15.68
N LYS A 42 22.48 -32.97 15.31
CA LYS A 42 21.95 -33.93 16.28
C LYS A 42 23.04 -34.63 17.10
N PRO A 43 24.16 -35.14 16.51
CA PRO A 43 25.26 -35.68 17.27
C PRO A 43 25.92 -34.64 18.19
N LEU A 44 26.01 -33.36 17.75
CA LEU A 44 26.59 -32.30 18.58
C LEU A 44 25.70 -32.04 19.80
N VAL A 45 24.40 -31.88 19.62
CA VAL A 45 23.46 -31.68 20.72
C VAL A 45 23.53 -32.81 21.75
N GLU A 46 23.58 -34.06 21.28
CA GLU A 46 23.70 -35.24 22.13
C GLU A 46 25.04 -35.25 22.91
N SER A 47 26.15 -34.84 22.29
CA SER A 47 27.47 -34.77 22.93
C SER A 47 27.52 -33.79 24.10
N TYR A 48 26.74 -32.70 24.05
CA TYR A 48 26.56 -31.74 25.14
C TYR A 48 25.44 -32.10 26.11
N SER A 49 24.92 -33.36 26.04
CA SER A 49 23.77 -33.83 26.83
C SER A 49 22.52 -32.96 26.63
N GLY A 50 22.37 -32.37 25.44
CA GLY A 50 21.19 -31.63 25.01
C GLY A 50 20.13 -32.59 24.51
N ARG A 51 18.87 -32.12 24.53
CA ARG A 51 17.76 -32.85 23.99
C ARG A 51 17.25 -32.16 22.71
N TRP A 52 17.13 -32.94 21.65
CA TRP A 52 16.45 -32.56 20.41
C TRP A 52 14.94 -32.69 20.63
N VAL A 53 14.23 -31.53 20.74
CA VAL A 53 12.80 -31.54 21.10
C VAL A 53 11.94 -31.65 19.87
N LYS A 54 12.08 -30.70 18.91
CA LYS A 54 11.17 -30.57 17.78
C LYS A 54 11.83 -29.82 16.63
N GLU A 55 11.47 -30.20 15.41
CA GLU A 55 11.75 -29.46 14.19
C GLU A 55 10.48 -28.68 13.78
N MET A 56 10.62 -27.40 13.40
CA MET A 56 9.53 -26.54 12.96
C MET A 56 9.94 -25.86 11.65
N GLY A 57 9.68 -26.51 10.52
CA GLY A 57 10.22 -26.09 9.23
C GLY A 57 11.74 -26.19 9.23
N ASP A 58 12.43 -25.08 9.07
CA ASP A 58 13.89 -24.95 9.16
C ASP A 58 14.41 -24.62 10.56
N GLY A 59 13.50 -24.33 11.49
CA GLY A 59 13.81 -24.05 12.89
C GLY A 59 13.88 -25.29 13.76
N LEU A 60 14.76 -25.26 14.76
CA LEU A 60 14.92 -26.34 15.76
C LEU A 60 14.69 -25.82 17.16
N ILE A 61 14.04 -26.65 18.00
CA ILE A 61 13.96 -26.42 19.45
C ILE A 61 14.82 -27.46 20.16
N LEU A 62 15.77 -26.97 20.95
CA LEU A 62 16.65 -27.78 21.74
C LEU A 62 16.55 -27.38 23.22
N THR A 63 16.82 -28.31 24.15
CA THR A 63 16.90 -27.98 25.57
C THR A 63 18.14 -28.60 26.22
N PHE A 64 18.67 -27.88 27.21
CA PHE A 64 19.84 -28.27 27.99
C PHE A 64 19.56 -28.05 29.48
N ASP A 65 20.13 -28.90 30.34
CA ASP A 65 19.95 -28.76 31.77
C ASP A 65 20.75 -27.59 32.38
N THR A 66 21.75 -27.06 31.64
CA THR A 66 22.54 -25.89 32.09
C THR A 66 22.78 -24.92 30.94
N ILE A 67 22.95 -23.64 31.31
CA ILE A 67 23.24 -22.58 30.35
C ILE A 67 24.58 -22.79 29.67
N ASN A 68 25.62 -23.17 30.41
CA ASN A 68 26.97 -23.33 29.86
C ASN A 68 27.00 -24.39 28.75
N LYS A 69 26.35 -25.54 28.96
CA LYS A 69 26.25 -26.57 27.93
C LYS A 69 25.50 -26.13 26.70
N ALA A 70 24.43 -25.30 26.88
CA ALA A 70 23.68 -24.73 25.77
C ALA A 70 24.54 -23.75 24.97
N VAL A 71 25.26 -22.85 25.62
CA VAL A 71 26.10 -21.84 24.95
C VAL A 71 27.28 -22.52 24.25
N GLU A 72 28.01 -23.42 24.91
CA GLU A 72 29.12 -24.17 24.30
C GLU A 72 28.68 -25.00 23.10
N CYS A 73 27.53 -25.67 23.19
CA CYS A 73 26.96 -26.43 22.07
C CYS A 73 26.62 -25.47 20.90
N CYS A 74 25.99 -24.33 21.17
CA CYS A 74 25.65 -23.35 20.15
C CYS A 74 26.87 -22.72 19.48
N LEU A 75 27.95 -22.49 20.21
CA LEU A 75 29.24 -22.03 19.64
C LEU A 75 29.78 -23.05 18.66
N ASN A 76 29.79 -24.33 19.06
CA ASN A 76 30.27 -25.42 18.21
C ASN A 76 29.36 -25.65 16.98
N ILE A 77 28.05 -25.48 17.15
CA ILE A 77 27.07 -25.47 16.04
C ILE A 77 27.43 -24.37 15.04
N GLN A 78 27.65 -23.14 15.49
CA GLN A 78 28.03 -22.03 14.60
C GLN A 78 29.39 -22.27 13.91
N GLU A 79 30.36 -22.86 14.60
CA GLU A 79 31.65 -23.18 14.01
C GLU A 79 31.49 -24.22 12.90
N LYS A 80 30.77 -25.31 13.16
CA LYS A 80 30.58 -26.40 12.19
C LYS A 80 29.67 -25.99 11.02
N SER A 81 28.69 -25.17 11.27
CA SER A 81 27.77 -24.68 10.20
C SER A 81 28.51 -23.82 9.17
N LYS A 82 29.61 -23.14 9.54
CA LYS A 82 30.43 -22.34 8.59
C LYS A 82 31.10 -23.21 7.53
N GLU A 83 31.28 -24.51 7.78
CA GLU A 83 31.90 -25.46 6.84
C GLU A 83 30.92 -25.96 5.76
N ILE A 84 29.63 -25.63 5.88
CA ILE A 84 28.55 -26.11 5.00
C ILE A 84 27.97 -24.94 4.19
N ASP A 85 28.00 -25.07 2.88
CA ASP A 85 27.44 -24.07 1.98
C ASP A 85 25.92 -23.87 2.21
N ASN A 86 25.50 -22.64 2.35
CA ASN A 86 24.11 -22.22 2.60
C ASN A 86 23.49 -22.60 3.96
N LEU A 87 24.27 -23.18 4.88
CA LEU A 87 23.82 -23.48 6.24
C LEU A 87 24.26 -22.34 7.20
N VAL A 88 23.61 -21.20 7.11
CA VAL A 88 23.83 -20.06 8.00
C VAL A 88 22.71 -20.01 9.02
N LEU A 89 23.03 -20.15 10.30
CA LEU A 89 22.03 -20.22 11.37
C LEU A 89 21.96 -18.94 12.18
N ARG A 90 20.75 -18.54 12.58
CA ARG A 90 20.51 -17.68 13.73
C ARG A 90 20.19 -18.53 14.93
N ILE A 91 20.68 -18.16 16.10
CA ILE A 91 20.44 -18.89 17.34
C ILE A 91 19.97 -17.94 18.43
N GLY A 92 18.88 -18.32 19.14
CA GLY A 92 18.38 -17.65 20.33
C GLY A 92 18.49 -18.57 21.55
N ILE A 93 18.95 -18.06 22.73
CA ILE A 93 19.05 -18.83 23.96
C ILE A 93 18.38 -18.10 25.12
N HIS A 94 17.50 -18.82 25.85
CA HIS A 94 16.84 -18.31 27.04
C HIS A 94 16.80 -19.37 28.14
N LEU A 95 16.85 -18.93 29.40
CA LEU A 95 16.63 -19.79 30.57
C LEU A 95 15.21 -19.62 31.09
N GLY A 96 14.40 -20.67 31.08
CA GLY A 96 13.04 -20.59 31.52
C GLY A 96 12.41 -21.90 31.98
N GLU A 97 11.20 -21.81 32.55
CA GLU A 97 10.44 -22.96 32.98
C GLU A 97 9.70 -23.59 31.78
N ILE A 98 9.83 -24.91 31.66
CA ILE A 98 9.14 -25.70 30.65
C ILE A 98 8.30 -26.79 31.27
N LEU A 99 7.18 -27.10 30.62
CA LEU A 99 6.39 -28.28 30.87
C LEU A 99 6.72 -29.33 29.80
N GLU A 100 7.42 -30.40 30.19
CA GLU A 100 7.79 -31.47 29.28
C GLU A 100 6.60 -32.39 28.98
N LYS A 101 6.37 -32.67 27.70
CA LYS A 101 5.55 -33.77 27.16
C LYS A 101 6.42 -34.73 26.35
N GLU A 102 5.87 -35.90 26.00
CA GLU A 102 6.66 -36.97 25.36
C GLU A 102 7.54 -36.51 24.18
N ASN A 103 7.07 -35.62 23.31
CA ASN A 103 7.81 -35.10 22.15
C ASN A 103 7.66 -33.59 21.97
N ASP A 104 7.28 -32.83 23.01
CA ASP A 104 7.11 -31.39 22.91
C ASP A 104 7.40 -30.70 24.27
N ILE A 105 7.61 -29.41 24.23
CA ILE A 105 7.72 -28.56 25.44
C ILE A 105 6.73 -27.39 25.32
N ILE A 106 6.11 -27.07 26.45
CA ILE A 106 5.15 -25.95 26.52
C ILE A 106 5.58 -25.00 27.64
N GLY A 107 5.46 -23.70 27.39
CA GLY A 107 5.71 -22.64 28.38
C GLY A 107 5.90 -21.30 27.71
N ASP A 108 5.61 -20.22 28.47
CA ASP A 108 5.81 -18.86 27.97
C ASP A 108 7.29 -18.60 27.64
N ASP A 109 8.23 -19.23 28.36
CA ASP A 109 9.66 -19.08 28.14
C ASP A 109 10.12 -19.74 26.80
N VAL A 110 9.36 -20.69 26.25
CA VAL A 110 9.60 -21.24 24.89
C VAL A 110 9.31 -20.14 23.84
N ASN A 111 8.21 -19.41 24.01
CA ASN A 111 7.88 -18.27 23.14
C ASN A 111 8.92 -17.15 23.24
N VAL A 112 9.44 -16.89 24.45
CA VAL A 112 10.53 -15.91 24.66
C VAL A 112 11.74 -16.28 23.79
N THR A 113 12.15 -17.55 23.81
CA THR A 113 13.34 -18.02 23.05
C THR A 113 13.14 -17.83 21.54
N ALA A 114 11.99 -18.20 21.01
CA ALA A 114 11.66 -18.03 19.58
C ALA A 114 11.57 -16.55 19.16
N ARG A 115 11.38 -15.63 20.11
CA ARG A 115 11.35 -14.18 19.85
C ARG A 115 12.72 -13.52 20.07
N ILE A 116 13.67 -14.17 20.73
CA ILE A 116 15.05 -13.71 20.89
C ILE A 116 15.90 -14.09 19.65
N GLU A 117 15.64 -15.23 19.01
CA GLU A 117 16.40 -15.72 17.84
C GLU A 117 16.52 -14.64 16.74
N PRO A 118 15.47 -13.90 16.33
CA PRO A 118 15.57 -12.89 15.27
C PRO A 118 16.52 -11.71 15.59
N PHE A 119 16.92 -11.55 16.84
CA PHE A 119 17.95 -10.57 17.26
C PHE A 119 19.38 -11.09 17.08
N SER A 120 19.55 -12.29 16.57
CA SER A 120 20.85 -12.83 16.22
C SER A 120 21.28 -12.40 14.81
N ALA A 121 22.50 -11.95 14.63
CA ALA A 121 23.10 -11.81 13.30
C ALA A 121 23.16 -13.19 12.59
N PRO A 122 23.13 -13.24 11.24
CA PRO A 122 23.45 -14.46 10.50
C PRO A 122 24.78 -15.06 10.96
N GLY A 123 24.76 -16.30 11.43
CA GLY A 123 25.93 -16.95 12.03
C GLY A 123 26.23 -16.55 13.49
N GLY A 124 25.34 -15.77 14.13
CA GLY A 124 25.49 -15.28 15.49
C GLY A 124 24.64 -16.01 16.54
N ILE A 125 24.68 -15.52 17.80
CA ILE A 125 23.90 -16.02 18.93
C ILE A 125 23.35 -14.86 19.73
N ALA A 126 22.00 -14.78 19.85
CA ALA A 126 21.31 -13.85 20.73
C ALA A 126 20.90 -14.55 22.04
N ILE A 127 20.98 -13.83 23.15
CA ILE A 127 20.72 -14.39 24.49
C ILE A 127 19.87 -13.43 25.33
N SER A 128 19.07 -13.98 26.25
CA SER A 128 18.38 -13.18 27.25
C SER A 128 19.29 -12.72 28.38
N ASN A 129 18.84 -11.74 29.17
CA ASN A 129 19.51 -11.31 30.40
C ASN A 129 19.82 -12.47 31.36
N LYS A 130 18.89 -13.42 31.53
CA LYS A 130 19.12 -14.57 32.40
C LYS A 130 20.31 -15.43 31.95
N VAL A 131 20.54 -15.56 30.63
CA VAL A 131 21.69 -16.25 30.07
C VAL A 131 22.94 -15.38 30.16
N HIS A 132 22.83 -14.08 29.84
CA HIS A 132 23.92 -13.12 30.00
C HIS A 132 24.49 -13.12 31.41
N ASP A 133 23.64 -13.00 32.46
CA ASP A 133 24.06 -12.94 33.87
C ASP A 133 24.78 -14.21 34.33
N ALA A 134 24.50 -15.36 33.66
CA ALA A 134 25.17 -16.59 33.94
C ALA A 134 26.58 -16.66 33.34
N ILE A 135 26.73 -16.27 32.02
CA ILE A 135 27.99 -16.43 31.32
C ILE A 135 28.98 -15.26 31.49
N VAL A 136 28.50 -14.04 31.84
CA VAL A 136 29.36 -12.87 31.99
C VAL A 136 30.43 -13.01 33.06
N ARG A 137 30.26 -13.98 33.98
CA ARG A 137 31.22 -14.31 35.04
C ARG A 137 32.42 -15.11 34.55
N GLU A 138 32.35 -15.67 33.37
CA GLU A 138 33.39 -16.44 32.73
C GLU A 138 34.15 -15.52 31.77
N ALA A 139 35.47 -15.34 31.99
CA ALA A 139 36.28 -14.36 31.24
C ALA A 139 36.37 -14.60 29.72
N GLU A 140 35.99 -15.79 29.26
CA GLU A 140 36.00 -16.17 27.85
C GLU A 140 34.79 -15.68 27.06
N PHE A 141 33.70 -15.29 27.75
CA PHE A 141 32.49 -14.82 27.10
C PHE A 141 32.37 -13.30 27.15
N THR A 142 32.20 -12.70 26.01
CA THR A 142 31.81 -11.29 25.89
C THR A 142 30.49 -11.19 25.15
N SER A 143 29.66 -10.22 25.56
CA SER A 143 28.36 -9.99 24.95
C SER A 143 28.04 -8.49 24.91
N LYS A 144 27.24 -8.09 23.91
CA LYS A 144 26.80 -6.71 23.72
C LYS A 144 25.30 -6.62 23.94
N TYR A 145 24.89 -5.59 24.67
CA TYR A 145 23.48 -5.26 24.92
C TYR A 145 22.80 -4.76 23.64
N LEU A 146 21.65 -5.35 23.31
CA LEU A 146 20.85 -5.01 22.13
C LEU A 146 19.57 -4.21 22.45
N GLY A 147 19.10 -4.25 23.71
CA GLY A 147 17.92 -3.51 24.13
C GLY A 147 16.90 -4.33 24.90
N LYS A 148 15.72 -3.72 25.15
CA LYS A 148 14.54 -4.33 25.81
C LYS A 148 13.36 -4.37 24.84
N PRO A 149 13.34 -5.28 23.87
CA PRO A 149 12.25 -5.37 22.93
C PRO A 149 10.95 -5.82 23.62
N LYS A 150 9.82 -5.29 23.17
CA LYS A 150 8.52 -5.86 23.53
C LYS A 150 8.28 -7.08 22.64
N LEU A 151 8.43 -8.25 23.22
CA LEU A 151 8.29 -9.52 22.52
C LEU A 151 6.78 -9.85 22.38
N LYS A 152 6.31 -10.03 21.16
CA LYS A 152 4.88 -10.30 20.87
C LYS A 152 4.40 -11.57 21.58
N GLY A 153 3.35 -11.46 22.42
CA GLY A 153 2.79 -12.59 23.17
C GLY A 153 3.58 -12.95 24.44
N VAL A 154 4.53 -12.12 24.88
CA VAL A 154 5.33 -12.32 26.10
C VAL A 154 4.98 -11.22 27.09
N GLY A 155 4.41 -11.59 28.25
CA GLY A 155 4.01 -10.64 29.29
C GLY A 155 5.15 -10.05 30.13
N GLN A 156 6.37 -10.59 30.03
CA GLN A 156 7.53 -10.15 30.81
C GLN A 156 8.50 -9.32 29.95
N LYS A 157 9.12 -8.30 30.56
CA LYS A 157 10.18 -7.53 29.91
C LYS A 157 11.47 -8.34 29.88
N VAL A 158 12.04 -8.58 28.71
CA VAL A 158 13.27 -9.35 28.49
C VAL A 158 14.33 -8.44 27.90
N GLU A 159 15.51 -8.39 28.51
CA GLU A 159 16.67 -7.75 27.90
C GLU A 159 17.40 -8.75 26.99
N VAL A 160 17.80 -8.29 25.80
CA VAL A 160 18.45 -9.09 24.78
C VAL A 160 19.88 -8.63 24.56
N TYR A 161 20.79 -9.57 24.44
CA TYR A 161 22.22 -9.39 24.19
C TYR A 161 22.65 -10.27 23.00
N CYS A 162 23.74 -9.94 22.30
CA CYS A 162 24.42 -10.87 21.39
C CYS A 162 25.79 -11.26 21.96
N ILE A 163 26.19 -12.51 21.75
CA ILE A 163 27.57 -12.95 22.10
C ILE A 163 28.53 -12.40 21.06
N THR A 164 29.61 -11.75 21.49
CA THR A 164 30.61 -11.10 20.64
C THR A 164 32.00 -11.76 20.71
N SER A 165 32.17 -12.75 21.59
CA SER A 165 33.37 -13.58 21.68
C SER A 165 33.37 -14.72 20.66
N HIS A 166 34.45 -15.48 20.58
CA HIS A 166 34.61 -16.70 19.75
C HIS A 166 34.47 -16.47 18.24
N GLY A 167 34.72 -15.23 17.76
CA GLY A 167 34.65 -14.91 16.35
C GLY A 167 33.23 -14.91 15.78
N LEU A 168 32.20 -14.77 16.65
CA LEU A 168 30.81 -14.62 16.22
C LEU A 168 30.58 -13.23 15.65
N PRO A 169 29.69 -13.08 14.62
CA PRO A 169 29.32 -11.81 14.10
C PRO A 169 28.50 -11.02 15.12
N GLU A 170 28.80 -9.74 15.23
CA GLU A 170 28.05 -8.81 16.06
C GLU A 170 26.73 -8.41 15.40
N THR A 171 25.65 -8.39 16.16
CA THR A 171 24.37 -7.92 15.65
C THR A 171 24.35 -6.41 15.48
N ILE A 172 24.05 -5.94 14.29
CA ILE A 172 23.80 -4.54 13.96
C ILE A 172 22.29 -4.30 14.07
N LEU A 173 21.87 -3.41 14.94
CA LEU A 173 20.45 -3.20 15.23
C LEU A 173 19.61 -2.73 14.02
N SER A 174 20.22 -2.08 13.03
CA SER A 174 19.57 -1.73 11.76
C SER A 174 19.18 -2.94 10.92
N ASP A 175 19.86 -4.09 11.12
CA ASP A 175 19.70 -5.29 10.30
C ASP A 175 18.74 -6.30 10.96
N VAL A 176 18.19 -5.93 12.14
CA VAL A 176 17.27 -6.78 12.89
C VAL A 176 15.85 -6.50 12.47
N SER A 177 15.15 -7.50 11.93
CA SER A 177 13.75 -7.41 11.50
C SER A 177 12.74 -7.28 12.67
N ALA A 178 13.20 -7.42 13.92
CA ALA A 178 12.34 -7.31 15.11
C ALA A 178 12.29 -5.87 15.64
N LYS A 179 11.09 -5.30 15.78
CA LYS A 179 10.86 -3.92 16.24
C LYS A 179 11.22 -3.74 17.72
N LEU A 180 12.07 -2.75 18.02
CA LEU A 180 12.31 -2.22 19.35
C LEU A 180 11.28 -1.10 19.64
N GLU A 181 10.44 -1.23 20.67
CA GLU A 181 9.64 -0.11 21.18
C GLU A 181 10.52 0.78 22.08
N ASN A 182 10.59 2.06 21.77
CA ASN A 182 11.20 3.05 22.66
C ASN A 182 10.28 3.31 23.85
N GLU A 183 10.74 3.06 25.06
CA GLU A 183 10.04 3.51 26.28
C GLU A 183 9.95 5.04 26.28
N GLY A 184 8.73 5.57 26.30
CA GLY A 184 8.47 7.00 26.47
C GLY A 184 9.11 7.54 27.75
N PHE A 185 10.00 8.50 27.58
CA PHE A 185 10.73 9.15 28.65
C PHE A 185 9.77 10.02 29.49
N GLN A 186 9.51 9.66 30.75
CA GLN A 186 8.74 10.48 31.68
C GLN A 186 9.56 11.68 32.14
N TRP A 187 9.13 12.87 31.78
CA TRP A 187 9.74 14.15 32.13
C TRP A 187 9.58 14.46 33.62
N ASN A 188 10.68 14.55 34.31
CA ASN A 188 10.71 15.05 35.71
C ASN A 188 11.30 16.46 35.73
N LEU A 189 10.46 17.46 36.06
CA LEU A 189 10.68 18.89 35.84
C LEU A 189 11.92 19.47 36.60
N LYS A 190 12.51 18.76 37.52
CA LYS A 190 13.65 19.24 38.32
C LYS A 190 15.04 19.00 37.69
N ASN A 191 15.15 18.09 36.71
CA ASN A 191 16.42 17.80 36.03
C ASN A 191 16.56 18.51 34.68
N THR A 192 15.55 19.27 34.27
CA THR A 192 15.41 19.82 32.90
C THR A 192 16.38 20.98 32.63
N ILE A 193 16.73 21.78 33.65
CA ILE A 193 17.58 22.98 33.46
C ILE A 193 19.07 22.62 33.30
N GLY A 194 19.53 21.56 33.92
CA GLY A 194 20.92 21.09 33.80
C GLY A 194 21.20 20.36 32.48
N ILE A 195 20.19 19.61 31.97
CA ILE A 195 20.29 18.85 30.74
C ILE A 195 20.13 19.78 29.51
N ALA A 196 19.27 20.80 29.60
CA ALA A 196 19.11 21.79 28.53
C ALA A 196 20.38 22.60 28.29
N ALA A 197 21.07 23.01 29.35
CA ALA A 197 22.34 23.74 29.22
C ALA A 197 23.48 22.86 28.65
N SER A 198 23.52 21.58 29.02
CA SER A 198 24.51 20.64 28.45
C SER A 198 24.18 20.22 27.05
N MET A 199 22.87 20.09 26.68
CA MET A 199 22.46 19.83 25.29
C MET A 199 22.68 21.03 24.38
N ILE A 200 22.47 22.26 24.85
CA ILE A 200 22.79 23.46 24.07
C ILE A 200 24.31 23.58 23.86
N GLY A 201 25.10 23.28 24.88
CA GLY A 201 26.56 23.23 24.75
C GLY A 201 27.05 22.13 23.82
N LEU A 202 26.44 20.94 23.88
CA LEU A 202 26.73 19.82 23.00
C LEU A 202 26.23 20.09 21.55
N PHE A 203 25.07 20.70 21.41
CA PHE A 203 24.53 21.12 20.11
C PHE A 203 25.39 22.21 19.45
N MET A 204 25.89 23.20 20.24
CA MET A 204 26.84 24.19 19.74
C MET A 204 28.20 23.55 19.43
N LEU A 205 28.66 22.58 20.20
CA LEU A 205 29.90 21.87 19.94
C LEU A 205 29.80 20.97 18.72
N ILE A 206 28.65 20.30 18.57
CA ILE A 206 28.34 19.50 17.41
C ILE A 206 28.24 20.39 16.17
N ASN A 207 27.52 21.51 16.22
CA ASN A 207 27.47 22.46 15.11
C ASN A 207 28.86 23.07 14.80
N PHE A 208 29.67 23.35 15.82
CA PHE A 208 31.02 23.84 15.62
C PHE A 208 31.95 22.78 15.01
N LEU A 209 31.79 21.51 15.38
CA LEU A 209 32.47 20.38 14.77
C LEU A 209 31.95 20.10 13.35
N PHE A 210 30.63 20.20 13.13
CA PHE A 210 30.00 20.09 11.80
C PHE A 210 30.47 21.20 10.84
N LEU A 211 30.69 22.42 11.35
CA LEU A 211 31.23 23.53 10.52
C LEU A 211 32.74 23.40 10.26
N ARG A 212 33.49 22.57 10.97
CA ARG A 212 34.92 22.36 10.80
C ARG A 212 35.32 21.06 10.09
N ILE A 213 34.51 20.03 10.22
CA ILE A 213 34.63 18.79 9.44
C ILE A 213 33.71 19.03 8.25
N GLY A 214 34.21 19.61 7.19
CA GLY A 214 33.52 19.57 5.91
C GLY A 214 33.24 18.10 5.63
N PHE A 215 31.95 17.73 5.66
CA PHE A 215 31.54 16.48 5.05
C PHE A 215 32.09 16.53 3.62
N ALA A 216 32.90 15.57 3.26
CA ALA A 216 32.99 15.20 1.87
C ALA A 216 31.54 14.97 1.46
N ASP A 217 31.01 15.78 0.56
CA ASP A 217 29.69 15.58 -0.05
C ASP A 217 29.67 14.10 -0.49
N GLU A 218 28.95 13.21 0.22
CA GLU A 218 28.36 12.08 -0.47
C GLU A 218 27.59 12.74 -1.62
N GLU A 219 27.93 12.40 -2.84
CA GLU A 219 27.31 12.98 -4.03
C GLU A 219 25.82 12.73 -3.93
N ALA A 220 25.10 13.72 -3.42
CA ALA A 220 23.64 13.65 -3.33
C ALA A 220 23.11 13.42 -4.74
N THR A 221 22.19 12.45 -4.88
CA THR A 221 21.54 12.14 -6.17
C THR A 221 21.17 13.44 -6.88
N PRO A 222 21.62 13.67 -8.13
CA PRO A 222 21.29 14.87 -8.87
C PRO A 222 19.78 15.09 -8.91
N SER A 223 19.34 16.35 -8.76
CA SER A 223 17.91 16.65 -8.67
C SER A 223 17.58 17.92 -9.46
N ILE A 224 16.51 17.84 -10.28
CA ILE A 224 16.10 18.91 -11.19
C ILE A 224 14.59 19.11 -11.20
N ALA A 225 14.14 20.35 -11.33
CA ALA A 225 12.80 20.68 -11.80
C ALA A 225 12.88 21.31 -13.18
N ILE A 226 12.06 20.83 -14.08
CA ILE A 226 11.92 21.35 -15.45
C ILE A 226 10.60 22.12 -15.47
N LEU A 227 10.70 23.44 -15.39
CA LEU A 227 9.52 24.31 -15.39
C LEU A 227 8.85 24.30 -16.76
N PRO A 228 7.50 24.40 -16.83
CA PRO A 228 6.81 24.60 -18.09
C PRO A 228 7.42 25.77 -18.85
N PHE A 229 7.75 25.56 -20.12
CA PHE A 229 8.31 26.62 -20.95
C PHE A 229 7.28 27.74 -21.11
N GLU A 230 7.75 28.96 -21.06
CA GLU A 230 6.91 30.14 -21.29
C GLU A 230 6.57 30.26 -22.77
N ASN A 231 5.30 30.22 -23.14
CA ASN A 231 4.87 30.48 -24.51
C ASN A 231 4.97 31.98 -24.81
N LYS A 232 5.81 32.37 -25.79
CA LYS A 232 5.92 33.74 -26.27
C LYS A 232 5.09 34.01 -27.52
N GLY A 233 4.40 32.99 -28.02
CA GLY A 233 3.50 33.06 -29.18
C GLY A 233 2.03 33.25 -28.79
N PRO A 234 1.12 32.99 -29.71
CA PRO A 234 -0.31 33.02 -29.45
C PRO A 234 -0.70 32.00 -28.36
N GLU A 235 -1.74 32.28 -27.60
CA GLU A 235 -2.29 31.37 -26.57
C GLU A 235 -2.67 29.99 -27.14
N THR A 236 -3.10 29.96 -28.41
CA THR A 236 -3.38 28.71 -29.14
C THR A 236 -2.18 27.78 -29.27
N ASP A 237 -0.97 28.24 -29.06
CA ASP A 237 0.28 27.46 -29.11
C ASP A 237 0.81 27.03 -27.71
N GLU A 238 0.05 27.33 -26.64
CA GLU A 238 0.38 27.00 -25.25
C GLU A 238 0.66 25.49 -25.04
N PHE A 239 -0.12 24.65 -25.72
CA PHE A 239 0.02 23.20 -25.63
C PHE A 239 1.38 22.68 -26.08
N TYR A 240 2.12 23.40 -26.96
CA TYR A 240 3.49 23.04 -27.32
C TYR A 240 4.45 23.23 -26.13
N ALA A 241 4.36 24.38 -25.48
CA ALA A 241 5.20 24.70 -24.33
C ALA A 241 4.96 23.70 -23.18
N TYR A 242 3.71 23.43 -22.89
CA TYR A 242 3.29 22.47 -21.88
C TYR A 242 3.70 21.04 -22.24
N GLY A 243 3.35 20.57 -23.44
CA GLY A 243 3.57 19.18 -23.84
C GLY A 243 5.05 18.82 -23.95
N ILE A 244 5.88 19.74 -24.49
CA ILE A 244 7.34 19.53 -24.58
C ILE A 244 7.95 19.45 -23.18
N SER A 245 7.52 20.31 -22.24
CA SER A 245 8.02 20.28 -20.88
C SER A 245 7.62 18.99 -20.16
N SER A 246 6.38 18.53 -20.33
CA SER A 246 5.86 17.27 -19.78
C SER A 246 6.64 16.06 -20.31
N ASP A 247 6.86 16.00 -21.63
CA ASP A 247 7.63 14.91 -22.26
C ASP A 247 9.10 14.93 -21.82
N LEU A 248 9.70 16.11 -21.66
CA LEU A 248 11.08 16.26 -21.21
C LEU A 248 11.25 15.79 -19.75
N ILE A 249 10.26 16.06 -18.89
CA ILE A 249 10.25 15.55 -17.53
C ILE A 249 10.22 14.00 -17.56
N ALA A 250 9.39 13.41 -18.40
CA ALA A 250 9.29 11.95 -18.53
C ALA A 250 10.62 11.34 -19.02
N ASP A 251 11.21 11.91 -20.08
CA ASP A 251 12.47 11.42 -20.65
C ASP A 251 13.62 11.49 -19.64
N VAL A 252 13.76 12.61 -18.93
CA VAL A 252 14.83 12.78 -17.94
C VAL A 252 14.62 11.89 -16.72
N THR A 253 13.36 11.68 -16.32
CA THR A 253 13.02 10.74 -15.23
C THR A 253 13.41 9.32 -15.58
N SER A 254 13.17 8.90 -16.83
CA SER A 254 13.47 7.55 -17.32
C SER A 254 14.97 7.27 -17.49
N ALA A 255 15.81 8.31 -17.53
CA ALA A 255 17.25 8.15 -17.75
C ALA A 255 18.01 7.53 -16.56
N GLY A 256 17.37 7.33 -15.40
CA GLY A 256 17.96 6.60 -14.29
C GLY A 256 18.14 7.41 -13.01
N LEU A 257 19.31 7.37 -12.40
CA LEU A 257 19.62 7.87 -11.05
C LEU A 257 19.58 9.42 -10.94
N ILE A 258 18.44 10.00 -11.23
CA ILE A 258 18.16 11.43 -11.08
C ILE A 258 16.77 11.63 -10.47
N ARG A 259 16.67 12.53 -9.53
CA ARG A 259 15.38 13.00 -9.04
C ARG A 259 14.84 14.12 -9.92
N VAL A 260 13.66 13.94 -10.49
CA VAL A 260 12.98 14.96 -11.28
C VAL A 260 11.68 15.35 -10.57
N ALA A 261 11.46 16.66 -10.35
CA ALA A 261 10.20 17.13 -9.81
C ALA A 261 9.06 16.85 -10.80
N SER A 262 7.93 16.34 -10.31
CA SER A 262 6.77 16.05 -11.17
C SER A 262 6.15 17.34 -11.70
N LEU A 263 5.59 17.30 -12.91
CA LEU A 263 4.87 18.44 -13.47
C LEU A 263 3.74 18.89 -12.55
N LYS A 264 3.03 17.93 -11.95
CA LYS A 264 1.94 18.19 -11.01
C LYS A 264 2.42 18.97 -9.78
N ASP A 265 3.60 18.68 -9.25
CA ASP A 265 4.13 19.42 -8.09
C ASP A 265 4.62 20.82 -8.47
N ILE A 266 5.14 20.98 -9.68
CA ILE A 266 5.53 22.27 -10.22
C ILE A 266 4.30 23.18 -10.40
N GLU A 267 3.21 22.65 -10.94
CA GLU A 267 1.97 23.40 -11.21
C GLU A 267 1.21 23.83 -9.94
N LYS A 268 1.44 23.18 -8.81
CA LYS A 268 0.89 23.62 -7.52
C LYS A 268 1.50 24.92 -7.02
N LEU A 269 2.68 25.26 -7.52
CA LEU A 269 3.40 26.47 -7.15
C LEU A 269 3.03 27.62 -8.09
N ASP A 270 2.93 28.80 -7.55
CA ASP A 270 2.90 30.04 -8.36
C ASP A 270 4.33 30.40 -8.86
N PHE A 271 4.93 29.42 -9.57
CA PHE A 271 6.34 29.49 -9.97
C PHE A 271 6.66 30.70 -10.87
N GLN A 272 5.68 31.28 -11.55
CA GLN A 272 5.85 32.46 -12.38
C GLN A 272 6.19 33.73 -11.55
N ASN A 273 5.73 33.77 -10.30
CA ASN A 273 5.93 34.89 -9.38
C ASN A 273 6.95 34.59 -8.27
N MET A 274 7.67 33.46 -8.36
CA MET A 274 8.62 33.02 -7.34
C MET A 274 10.06 33.13 -7.83
N GLU A 275 10.99 33.37 -6.92
CA GLU A 275 12.42 33.30 -7.20
C GLU A 275 12.85 31.84 -7.44
N THR A 276 13.77 31.61 -8.39
CA THR A 276 14.27 30.28 -8.78
C THR A 276 14.79 29.47 -7.57
N SER A 277 15.45 30.15 -6.62
CA SER A 277 15.93 29.53 -5.39
C SER A 277 14.82 29.09 -4.44
N GLU A 278 13.71 29.79 -4.44
CA GLU A 278 12.51 29.45 -3.64
C GLU A 278 11.77 28.25 -4.26
N ILE A 279 11.62 28.24 -5.59
CA ILE A 279 11.05 27.11 -6.34
C ILE A 279 11.86 25.85 -6.04
N ALA A 280 13.20 25.92 -6.17
CA ALA A 280 14.08 24.80 -5.92
C ALA A 280 13.95 24.25 -4.48
N LYS A 281 13.83 25.16 -3.50
CA LYS A 281 13.64 24.78 -2.10
C LYS A 281 12.32 24.08 -1.87
N LYS A 282 11.22 24.58 -2.44
CA LYS A 282 9.89 23.97 -2.31
C LYS A 282 9.82 22.62 -3.03
N LEU A 283 10.47 22.47 -4.18
CA LEU A 283 10.50 21.21 -4.93
C LEU A 283 11.63 20.28 -4.48
N PHE A 284 12.46 20.68 -3.51
CA PHE A 284 13.60 19.92 -3.01
C PHE A 284 14.59 19.51 -4.09
N VAL A 285 14.86 20.39 -5.05
CA VAL A 285 15.78 20.15 -6.16
C VAL A 285 16.97 21.11 -6.10
N ARG A 286 18.10 20.68 -6.66
CA ARG A 286 19.28 21.53 -6.80
C ARG A 286 19.23 22.36 -8.08
N TYR A 287 18.77 21.77 -9.17
CA TYR A 287 18.77 22.41 -10.48
C TYR A 287 17.37 22.81 -10.91
N ILE A 288 17.27 23.96 -11.58
CA ILE A 288 16.04 24.42 -12.23
C ILE A 288 16.32 24.60 -13.72
N ALA A 289 15.63 23.88 -14.57
CA ALA A 289 15.57 24.13 -15.99
C ALA A 289 14.35 24.99 -16.31
N GLN A 290 14.56 26.07 -17.02
CA GLN A 290 13.51 26.98 -17.48
C GLN A 290 13.80 27.45 -18.90
N GLY A 291 12.76 27.89 -19.61
CA GLY A 291 12.95 28.34 -20.98
C GLY A 291 11.74 29.02 -21.57
N THR A 292 11.89 29.42 -22.84
CA THR A 292 10.81 30.04 -23.60
C THR A 292 10.64 29.34 -24.93
N LEU A 293 9.40 29.26 -25.39
CA LEU A 293 9.05 28.73 -26.69
C LEU A 293 8.29 29.80 -27.49
N TRP A 294 8.67 29.96 -28.73
CA TRP A 294 8.00 30.84 -29.69
C TRP A 294 7.88 30.17 -31.04
N LYS A 295 6.63 29.94 -31.47
CA LYS A 295 6.33 29.43 -32.80
C LYS A 295 5.99 30.61 -33.73
N MET A 296 6.67 30.73 -34.85
CA MET A 296 6.48 31.76 -35.90
C MET A 296 6.31 31.04 -37.23
N ASP A 297 5.08 30.94 -37.72
CA ASP A 297 4.74 30.21 -38.96
C ASP A 297 5.32 28.79 -38.99
N SER A 298 6.41 28.60 -39.76
CA SER A 298 7.10 27.30 -39.88
C SER A 298 8.32 27.15 -38.97
N VAL A 299 8.65 28.15 -38.14
CA VAL A 299 9.90 28.14 -37.36
C VAL A 299 9.56 28.09 -35.86
N PHE A 300 10.19 27.18 -35.17
CA PHE A 300 10.25 27.17 -33.72
C PHE A 300 11.54 27.82 -33.22
N GLN A 301 11.39 28.74 -32.27
CA GLN A 301 12.49 29.25 -31.48
C GLN A 301 12.29 28.80 -30.05
N LEU A 302 13.23 28.01 -29.53
CA LEU A 302 13.23 27.53 -28.15
C LEU A 302 14.50 27.98 -27.47
N SER A 303 14.41 28.44 -26.23
CA SER A 303 15.55 28.69 -25.37
C SER A 303 15.43 27.92 -24.09
N MET A 304 16.54 27.41 -23.57
CA MET A 304 16.58 26.74 -22.26
C MET A 304 17.83 27.19 -21.51
N GLU A 305 17.69 27.37 -20.21
CA GLU A 305 18.79 27.56 -19.27
C GLU A 305 18.60 26.63 -18.06
N ILE A 306 19.74 26.18 -17.50
CA ILE A 306 19.76 25.38 -16.27
C ILE A 306 20.49 26.18 -15.21
N PHE A 307 19.82 26.44 -14.11
CA PHE A 307 20.32 27.16 -12.96
C PHE A 307 20.70 26.23 -11.83
N ASP A 308 21.94 26.32 -11.31
CA ASP A 308 22.39 25.63 -10.10
C ASP A 308 22.09 26.52 -8.89
N THR A 309 21.13 26.13 -8.06
CA THR A 309 20.70 26.92 -6.91
C THR A 309 21.71 26.89 -5.76
N LYS A 310 22.55 25.83 -5.67
CA LYS A 310 23.63 25.71 -4.68
C LYS A 310 24.78 26.72 -4.99
N GLU A 311 25.16 26.83 -6.27
CA GLU A 311 26.20 27.71 -6.71
C GLU A 311 25.68 29.08 -7.17
N SER A 312 24.36 29.28 -7.19
CA SER A 312 23.69 30.51 -7.65
C SER A 312 24.15 30.99 -9.01
N LYS A 313 24.29 30.08 -9.96
CA LYS A 313 24.78 30.40 -11.33
C LYS A 313 24.02 29.59 -12.39
N VAL A 314 23.95 30.13 -13.60
CA VAL A 314 23.56 29.42 -14.81
C VAL A 314 24.69 28.48 -15.22
N VAL A 315 24.41 27.16 -15.28
CA VAL A 315 25.35 26.11 -15.66
C VAL A 315 25.22 25.70 -17.12
N TYR A 316 24.07 25.98 -17.71
CA TYR A 316 23.82 25.70 -19.12
C TYR A 316 22.86 26.73 -19.71
N THR A 317 23.10 27.16 -20.96
CA THR A 317 22.16 27.95 -21.74
C THR A 317 22.33 27.62 -23.22
N ARG A 318 21.23 27.46 -23.92
CA ARG A 318 21.21 27.22 -25.36
C ARG A 318 19.92 27.74 -25.99
N ARG A 319 20.00 28.12 -27.25
CA ARG A 319 18.88 28.52 -28.09
C ARG A 319 18.86 27.66 -29.34
N TRP A 320 17.70 27.17 -29.70
CA TRP A 320 17.40 26.45 -30.93
C TRP A 320 16.51 27.34 -31.81
N GLN A 321 16.77 27.28 -33.10
CA GLN A 321 15.89 27.87 -34.10
C GLN A 321 15.86 26.90 -35.27
N THR A 322 14.71 26.28 -35.51
CA THR A 322 14.56 25.21 -36.48
C THR A 322 13.17 25.21 -37.09
N ASP A 323 12.97 24.46 -38.16
CA ASP A 323 11.63 24.20 -38.68
C ASP A 323 10.81 23.44 -37.69
N TRP A 324 9.52 23.73 -37.63
CA TRP A 324 8.63 23.04 -36.70
C TRP A 324 8.52 21.50 -36.97
N THR A 325 8.90 21.08 -38.18
CA THR A 325 8.98 19.66 -38.56
C THR A 325 10.11 18.91 -37.84
N ASP A 326 11.06 19.61 -37.24
CA ASP A 326 12.17 19.04 -36.49
C ASP A 326 11.88 18.97 -34.96
N LEU A 327 10.65 19.26 -34.55
CA LEU A 327 10.26 19.31 -33.13
C LEU A 327 10.60 18.03 -32.32
N PRO A 328 10.38 16.82 -32.84
CA PRO A 328 10.78 15.59 -32.14
C PRO A 328 12.29 15.52 -31.86
N THR A 329 13.10 16.01 -32.79
CA THR A 329 14.56 16.04 -32.66
C THR A 329 15.00 17.03 -31.57
N ILE A 330 14.33 18.18 -31.47
CA ILE A 330 14.60 19.17 -30.39
C ILE A 330 14.39 18.57 -29.03
N LYS A 331 13.31 17.80 -28.85
CA LYS A 331 13.00 17.12 -27.57
C LYS A 331 14.17 16.23 -27.13
N SER A 332 14.65 15.37 -28.03
CA SER A 332 15.81 14.49 -27.76
C SER A 332 17.07 15.29 -27.42
N ASP A 333 17.37 16.34 -28.17
CA ASP A 333 18.49 17.25 -27.91
C ASP A 333 18.40 17.91 -26.52
N LEU A 334 17.19 18.29 -26.09
CA LEU A 334 16.97 18.91 -24.77
C LEU A 334 17.28 17.92 -23.65
N SER A 335 16.74 16.71 -23.74
CA SER A 335 16.96 15.66 -22.75
C SER A 335 18.43 15.30 -22.63
N ASP A 336 19.10 15.04 -23.75
CA ASP A 336 20.53 14.72 -23.81
C ASP A 336 21.40 15.84 -23.18
N ASN A 337 21.06 17.10 -23.43
CA ASN A 337 21.82 18.21 -22.88
C ASN A 337 21.61 18.38 -21.36
N ILE A 338 20.40 18.13 -20.86
CA ILE A 338 20.15 18.12 -19.41
C ILE A 338 20.99 17.02 -18.76
N LEU A 339 20.86 15.78 -19.21
CA LEU A 339 21.57 14.64 -18.64
C LEU A 339 23.10 14.84 -18.68
N LYS A 340 23.64 15.36 -19.80
CA LYS A 340 25.06 15.66 -19.96
C LYS A 340 25.51 16.78 -19.01
N THR A 341 24.71 17.83 -18.87
CA THR A 341 25.04 18.98 -18.00
C THR A 341 25.06 18.56 -16.52
N LEU A 342 24.23 17.63 -16.15
CA LEU A 342 24.16 17.09 -14.79
C LEU A 342 25.11 15.91 -14.54
N GLU A 343 25.99 15.59 -15.52
CA GLU A 343 26.95 14.48 -15.48
C GLU A 343 26.34 13.11 -15.15
N ILE A 344 25.07 12.92 -15.54
CA ILE A 344 24.37 11.69 -15.28
C ILE A 344 24.89 10.61 -16.19
N LYS A 345 25.38 9.51 -15.60
CA LYS A 345 25.70 8.28 -16.32
C LYS A 345 24.40 7.68 -16.84
N ILE A 346 24.19 7.78 -18.15
CA ILE A 346 23.13 7.02 -18.82
C ILE A 346 23.50 5.55 -18.66
N LEU A 347 22.69 4.80 -17.92
CA LEU A 347 22.93 3.37 -17.62
C LEU A 347 22.77 2.48 -18.84
N GLN A 348 22.07 2.98 -19.87
CA GLN A 348 22.03 2.39 -21.20
C GLN A 348 22.23 3.52 -22.22
N ASP A 349 23.06 3.25 -23.25
CA ASP A 349 22.95 3.97 -24.52
C ASP A 349 21.59 3.52 -25.08
N PRO A 350 20.52 4.32 -25.04
CA PRO A 350 19.33 3.94 -25.74
C PRO A 350 19.80 3.88 -27.20
N GLU A 351 19.77 2.67 -27.80
CA GLU A 351 19.71 2.62 -29.26
C GLU A 351 18.60 3.61 -29.59
N LYS A 352 18.99 4.79 -30.06
CA LYS A 352 18.08 5.87 -30.40
C LYS A 352 17.26 5.37 -31.60
N HIS A 353 16.25 4.57 -31.32
CA HIS A 353 15.09 4.51 -32.18
C HIS A 353 14.34 5.83 -31.97
N ILE A 354 14.99 6.93 -32.41
CA ILE A 354 14.24 8.10 -32.80
C ILE A 354 13.46 7.61 -34.02
N LEU A 355 12.34 6.97 -33.77
CA LEU A 355 11.28 6.87 -34.75
C LEU A 355 11.03 8.33 -35.09
N GLU A 356 11.38 8.72 -36.33
CA GLU A 356 11.04 10.03 -36.89
C GLU A 356 9.52 10.11 -36.89
N SER A 357 8.92 10.41 -35.71
CA SER A 357 7.49 10.57 -35.61
C SER A 357 7.06 11.69 -36.52
N ASN A 358 5.96 11.47 -37.20
CA ASN A 358 5.42 12.51 -38.13
C ASN A 358 5.16 13.79 -37.30
N PRO A 359 5.77 14.93 -37.63
CA PRO A 359 5.68 16.16 -36.83
C PRO A 359 4.25 16.62 -36.57
N LYS A 360 3.34 16.42 -37.52
CA LYS A 360 1.91 16.73 -37.36
C LYS A 360 1.22 15.75 -36.40
N ALA A 361 1.62 14.49 -36.41
CA ALA A 361 1.12 13.51 -35.46
C ALA A 361 1.55 13.89 -34.04
N TYR A 362 2.83 14.26 -33.87
CA TYR A 362 3.36 14.71 -32.60
C TYR A 362 2.66 15.99 -32.09
N ALA A 363 2.39 16.95 -32.97
CA ALA A 363 1.63 18.15 -32.60
C ALA A 363 0.20 17.82 -32.10
N TYR A 364 -0.52 16.92 -32.79
CA TYR A 364 -1.83 16.47 -32.31
C TYR A 364 -1.77 15.71 -30.98
N TYR A 365 -0.72 14.93 -30.78
CA TYR A 365 -0.50 14.25 -29.50
C TYR A 365 -0.27 15.24 -28.34
N LEU A 366 0.58 16.26 -28.53
CA LEU A 366 0.82 17.30 -27.50
C LEU A 366 -0.47 18.06 -27.17
N GLU A 367 -1.25 18.43 -28.21
CA GLU A 367 -2.54 19.11 -28.03
C GLU A 367 -3.54 18.21 -27.28
N ALA A 368 -3.61 16.92 -27.63
CA ALA A 368 -4.45 15.95 -26.96
C ALA A 368 -4.05 15.73 -25.51
N LYS A 369 -2.75 15.60 -25.24
CA LYS A 369 -2.19 15.43 -23.89
C LYS A 369 -2.53 16.64 -23.02
N HIS A 370 -2.28 17.85 -23.50
CA HIS A 370 -2.64 19.07 -22.80
C HIS A 370 -4.14 19.14 -22.50
N LYS A 371 -4.98 18.87 -23.52
CA LYS A 371 -6.43 18.91 -23.36
C LYS A 371 -6.95 17.87 -22.36
N TYR A 372 -6.37 16.65 -22.36
CA TYR A 372 -6.72 15.58 -21.45
C TYR A 372 -6.27 15.83 -20.00
N GLU A 373 -5.06 16.35 -19.81
CA GLU A 373 -4.52 16.65 -18.48
C GLU A 373 -5.25 17.85 -17.83
N LYS A 374 -5.66 18.85 -18.64
CA LYS A 374 -6.39 20.05 -18.18
C LYS A 374 -7.91 19.96 -18.31
N ARG A 375 -8.45 18.76 -18.55
CA ARG A 375 -9.88 18.57 -18.79
C ARG A 375 -10.75 19.03 -17.61
N GLU A 376 -11.81 19.75 -17.92
CA GLU A 376 -12.83 20.19 -16.95
C GLU A 376 -14.09 19.30 -17.02
N ASP A 377 -14.35 18.70 -18.20
CA ASP A 377 -15.51 17.87 -18.45
C ASP A 377 -15.21 16.71 -19.44
N LYS A 378 -16.26 15.97 -19.81
CA LYS A 378 -16.13 14.84 -20.76
C LYS A 378 -15.89 15.29 -22.20
N ASP A 379 -16.35 16.49 -22.59
CA ASP A 379 -16.17 16.97 -23.95
C ASP A 379 -14.69 17.22 -24.25
N ASP A 380 -13.93 17.66 -23.25
CA ASP A 380 -12.48 17.77 -23.33
C ASP A 380 -11.81 16.41 -23.57
N THR A 381 -12.30 15.35 -22.93
CA THR A 381 -11.82 13.98 -23.16
C THR A 381 -12.13 13.51 -24.59
N GLU A 382 -13.32 13.79 -25.12
CA GLU A 382 -13.69 13.44 -26.49
C GLU A 382 -12.86 14.23 -27.54
N ILE A 383 -12.57 15.51 -27.25
CA ILE A 383 -11.66 16.29 -28.10
C ILE A 383 -10.26 15.67 -28.10
N ALA A 384 -9.74 15.30 -26.93
CA ALA A 384 -8.44 14.64 -26.81
C ALA A 384 -8.40 13.33 -27.61
N ARG A 385 -9.43 12.49 -27.51
CA ARG A 385 -9.55 11.26 -28.32
C ARG A 385 -9.53 11.53 -29.82
N GLY A 386 -10.29 12.52 -30.26
CA GLY A 386 -10.31 12.93 -31.66
C GLY A 386 -8.95 13.40 -32.19
N LEU A 387 -8.16 14.06 -31.37
CA LEU A 387 -6.79 14.48 -31.67
C LEU A 387 -5.83 13.28 -31.71
N LEU A 388 -5.93 12.35 -30.76
CA LEU A 388 -5.14 11.12 -30.71
C LEU A 388 -5.43 10.22 -31.92
N ASP A 389 -6.68 10.09 -32.32
CA ASP A 389 -7.05 9.36 -33.53
C ASP A 389 -6.42 9.98 -34.78
N ARG A 390 -6.32 11.31 -34.88
CA ARG A 390 -5.62 12.00 -35.96
C ARG A 390 -4.13 11.75 -35.92
N ALA A 391 -3.52 11.80 -34.73
CA ALA A 391 -2.11 11.50 -34.56
C ALA A 391 -1.80 10.07 -35.04
N ILE A 392 -2.54 9.07 -34.60
CA ILE A 392 -2.38 7.66 -34.95
C ILE A 392 -2.62 7.40 -36.45
N LYS A 393 -3.57 8.13 -37.06
CA LYS A 393 -3.80 8.03 -38.54
C LYS A 393 -2.65 8.61 -39.34
N LEU A 394 -1.97 9.64 -38.86
CA LEU A 394 -0.82 10.25 -39.55
C LEU A 394 0.46 9.46 -39.33
N ASP A 395 0.57 8.85 -38.17
CA ASP A 395 1.72 8.04 -37.78
C ASP A 395 1.22 6.80 -37.01
N TYR A 396 1.08 5.71 -37.72
CA TYR A 396 0.60 4.45 -37.12
C TYR A 396 1.57 3.92 -36.07
N ASN A 397 2.87 4.24 -36.17
CA ASN A 397 3.89 3.78 -35.27
C ASN A 397 4.04 4.66 -33.99
N PHE A 398 3.17 5.64 -33.81
CA PHE A 398 3.21 6.50 -32.66
C PHE A 398 2.51 5.82 -31.46
N ILE A 399 3.25 4.97 -30.75
CA ILE A 399 2.73 4.09 -29.69
C ILE A 399 2.26 4.92 -28.48
N GLU A 400 2.98 5.98 -28.11
CA GLU A 400 2.61 6.85 -26.99
C GLU A 400 1.21 7.48 -27.19
N ALA A 401 0.85 7.81 -28.43
CA ALA A 401 -0.48 8.30 -28.73
C ALA A 401 -1.56 7.22 -28.53
N LYS A 402 -1.24 5.93 -28.81
CA LYS A 402 -2.13 4.81 -28.52
C LYS A 402 -2.26 4.56 -27.02
N LEU A 403 -1.15 4.60 -26.28
CA LEU A 403 -1.18 4.42 -24.83
C LEU A 403 -2.04 5.51 -24.18
N LEU A 404 -1.82 6.77 -24.52
CA LEU A 404 -2.65 7.85 -24.01
C LEU A 404 -4.14 7.72 -24.41
N LEU A 405 -4.42 7.21 -25.63
CA LEU A 405 -5.80 6.91 -26.04
C LEU A 405 -6.42 5.81 -25.16
N GLY A 406 -5.66 4.78 -24.86
CA GLY A 406 -6.05 3.73 -23.91
C GLY A 406 -6.38 4.30 -22.53
N ASP A 407 -5.54 5.19 -21.99
CA ASP A 407 -5.73 5.86 -20.69
C ASP A 407 -7.05 6.66 -20.66
N THR A 408 -7.41 7.32 -21.77
CA THR A 408 -8.68 8.07 -21.87
C THR A 408 -9.90 7.18 -21.76
N TYR A 409 -9.86 5.95 -22.30
CA TYR A 409 -10.96 4.98 -22.17
C TYR A 409 -10.94 4.30 -20.80
N GLN A 410 -9.77 3.97 -20.28
CA GLN A 410 -9.63 3.39 -18.93
C GLN A 410 -10.22 4.30 -17.86
N THR A 411 -9.96 5.61 -17.93
CA THR A 411 -10.41 6.59 -16.93
C THR A 411 -11.94 6.69 -16.85
N VAL A 412 -12.64 6.48 -17.97
CA VAL A 412 -14.12 6.48 -17.99
C VAL A 412 -14.71 5.09 -17.76
N GLY A 413 -13.86 4.06 -17.61
CA GLY A 413 -14.24 2.67 -17.34
C GLY A 413 -14.63 1.87 -18.59
N ASP A 414 -14.36 2.36 -19.81
CA ASP A 414 -14.54 1.59 -21.06
C ASP A 414 -13.36 0.63 -21.26
N TYR A 415 -13.34 -0.41 -20.40
CA TYR A 415 -12.22 -1.34 -20.31
C TYR A 415 -12.03 -2.21 -21.55
N ASP A 416 -13.09 -2.50 -22.32
CA ASP A 416 -12.98 -3.28 -23.54
C ASP A 416 -12.21 -2.52 -24.61
N LYS A 417 -12.52 -1.23 -24.79
CA LYS A 417 -11.78 -0.39 -25.72
C LYS A 417 -10.35 -0.15 -25.25
N ALA A 418 -10.15 0.18 -23.97
CA ALA A 418 -8.83 0.36 -23.40
C ALA A 418 -7.96 -0.88 -23.63
N MET A 419 -8.47 -2.08 -23.32
CA MET A 419 -7.80 -3.36 -23.53
C MET A 419 -7.38 -3.55 -24.99
N SER A 420 -8.31 -3.31 -25.91
CA SER A 420 -8.04 -3.46 -27.35
C SER A 420 -6.92 -2.53 -27.83
N ILE A 421 -6.92 -1.29 -27.32
CA ILE A 421 -5.92 -0.28 -27.68
C ILE A 421 -4.55 -0.63 -27.08
N TYR A 422 -4.48 -0.99 -25.80
CA TYR A 422 -3.22 -1.38 -25.15
C TYR A 422 -2.64 -2.65 -25.75
N THR A 423 -3.47 -3.64 -26.11
CA THR A 423 -3.01 -4.84 -26.81
C THR A 423 -2.40 -4.50 -28.17
N SER A 424 -3.09 -3.63 -28.96
CA SER A 424 -2.54 -3.14 -30.22
C SER A 424 -1.24 -2.35 -30.05
N ALA A 425 -1.11 -1.57 -28.97
CA ALA A 425 0.11 -0.85 -28.65
C ALA A 425 1.25 -1.81 -28.26
N LEU A 426 0.93 -2.87 -27.48
CA LEU A 426 1.89 -3.91 -27.07
C LEU A 426 2.44 -4.65 -28.28
N ASP A 427 1.54 -5.17 -29.14
CA ASP A 427 1.94 -5.92 -30.36
C ASP A 427 2.92 -5.10 -31.20
N GLN A 428 2.61 -3.83 -31.38
CA GLN A 428 3.43 -2.94 -32.16
C GLN A 428 4.76 -2.57 -31.47
N ALA A 429 4.75 -2.34 -30.16
CA ALA A 429 5.97 -2.09 -29.39
C ALA A 429 6.92 -3.30 -29.44
N GLU A 430 6.36 -4.53 -29.41
CA GLU A 430 7.12 -5.78 -29.55
C GLU A 430 7.74 -5.91 -30.95
N GLU A 431 6.99 -5.58 -32.02
CA GLU A 431 7.53 -5.56 -33.40
C GLU A 431 8.71 -4.57 -33.54
N LEU A 432 8.60 -3.41 -32.89
CA LEU A 432 9.63 -2.36 -32.92
C LEU A 432 10.74 -2.60 -31.88
N LYS A 433 10.57 -3.58 -31.00
CA LYS A 433 11.46 -3.87 -29.85
C LYS A 433 11.63 -2.69 -28.91
N ASP A 434 10.59 -1.88 -28.78
CA ASP A 434 10.55 -0.72 -27.92
C ASP A 434 10.21 -1.14 -26.47
N LYS A 435 11.26 -1.42 -25.70
CA LYS A 435 11.10 -1.89 -24.32
C LYS A 435 10.30 -0.95 -23.43
N ILE A 436 10.45 0.37 -23.64
CA ILE A 436 9.76 1.38 -22.83
C ILE A 436 8.24 1.24 -23.03
N ASN A 437 7.80 1.30 -24.28
CA ASN A 437 6.38 1.20 -24.63
C ASN A 437 5.81 -0.21 -24.40
N ILE A 438 6.63 -1.28 -24.52
CA ILE A 438 6.23 -2.63 -24.06
C ILE A 438 5.88 -2.60 -22.57
N GLY A 439 6.75 -2.03 -21.72
CA GLY A 439 6.52 -1.93 -20.29
C GLY A 439 5.25 -1.16 -19.95
N ASP A 440 5.06 0.02 -20.55
CA ASP A 440 3.90 0.87 -20.32
C ASP A 440 2.59 0.21 -20.81
N ALA A 441 2.60 -0.48 -21.95
CA ALA A 441 1.45 -1.25 -22.43
C ALA A 441 1.09 -2.42 -21.50
N LEU A 442 2.09 -3.17 -21.01
CA LEU A 442 1.88 -4.25 -20.05
C LEU A 442 1.26 -3.74 -18.75
N VAL A 443 1.69 -2.59 -18.24
CA VAL A 443 1.08 -1.95 -17.05
C VAL A 443 -0.38 -1.62 -17.34
N GLY A 444 -0.69 -0.97 -18.47
CA GLY A 444 -2.07 -0.64 -18.84
C GLY A 444 -2.98 -1.87 -18.92
N ILE A 445 -2.51 -2.96 -19.56
CA ILE A 445 -3.24 -4.23 -19.62
C ILE A 445 -3.43 -4.82 -18.23
N GLY A 446 -2.37 -4.83 -17.41
CA GLY A 446 -2.43 -5.31 -16.03
C GLY A 446 -3.44 -4.55 -15.18
N GLN A 447 -3.52 -3.23 -15.34
CA GLN A 447 -4.51 -2.39 -14.64
C GLN A 447 -5.95 -2.76 -15.07
N ILE A 448 -6.21 -3.00 -16.36
CA ILE A 448 -7.54 -3.44 -16.81
C ILE A 448 -7.92 -4.79 -16.18
N HIS A 449 -7.01 -5.78 -16.16
CA HIS A 449 -7.27 -7.06 -15.49
C HIS A 449 -7.54 -6.86 -13.99
N ASN A 450 -6.79 -6.00 -13.32
CA ASN A 450 -7.03 -5.66 -11.91
C ASN A 450 -8.43 -5.04 -11.70
N TYR A 451 -8.87 -4.11 -12.55
CA TYR A 451 -10.22 -3.53 -12.46
C TYR A 451 -11.32 -4.57 -12.68
N ARG A 452 -11.08 -5.56 -13.54
CA ARG A 452 -12.02 -6.68 -13.78
C ARG A 452 -12.02 -7.72 -12.65
N GLY A 453 -11.04 -7.67 -11.73
CA GLY A 453 -10.85 -8.69 -10.68
C GLY A 453 -10.15 -9.95 -11.20
N GLU A 454 -9.44 -9.86 -12.29
CA GLU A 454 -8.64 -10.94 -12.90
C GLU A 454 -7.20 -10.86 -12.36
N ASP A 455 -7.07 -11.06 -11.05
CA ASP A 455 -5.87 -10.70 -10.28
C ASP A 455 -4.60 -11.46 -10.71
N ASP A 456 -4.73 -12.74 -11.09
CA ASP A 456 -3.57 -13.54 -11.53
C ASP A 456 -3.02 -13.03 -12.87
N GLN A 457 -3.91 -12.64 -13.81
CA GLN A 457 -3.52 -12.02 -15.05
C GLN A 457 -2.89 -10.65 -14.82
N ALA A 458 -3.50 -9.82 -13.97
CA ALA A 458 -2.93 -8.53 -13.58
C ALA A 458 -1.51 -8.70 -13.03
N HIS A 459 -1.31 -9.65 -12.10
CA HIS A 459 -0.01 -9.94 -11.51
C HIS A 459 1.04 -10.37 -12.58
N ASP A 460 0.67 -11.25 -13.53
CA ASP A 460 1.57 -11.68 -14.59
C ASP A 460 2.02 -10.51 -15.47
N TYR A 461 1.09 -9.65 -15.89
CA TYR A 461 1.39 -8.48 -16.70
C TYR A 461 2.29 -7.49 -15.94
N TYR A 462 1.99 -7.18 -14.68
CA TYR A 462 2.84 -6.32 -13.86
C TYR A 462 4.23 -6.90 -13.64
N LYS A 463 4.34 -8.22 -13.41
CA LYS A 463 5.64 -8.89 -13.26
C LYS A 463 6.49 -8.79 -14.53
N ARG A 464 5.89 -8.96 -15.70
CA ARG A 464 6.57 -8.78 -16.99
C ARG A 464 7.02 -7.33 -17.17
N ALA A 465 6.18 -6.35 -16.82
CA ALA A 465 6.52 -4.93 -16.85
C ALA A 465 7.67 -4.61 -15.89
N LEU A 466 7.66 -5.17 -14.69
CA LEU A 466 8.71 -4.97 -13.69
C LEU A 466 10.07 -5.47 -14.18
N VAL A 467 10.12 -6.66 -14.79
CA VAL A 467 11.36 -7.19 -15.39
C VAL A 467 11.93 -6.23 -16.44
N ILE A 468 11.08 -5.67 -17.29
CA ILE A 468 11.51 -4.70 -18.29
C ILE A 468 12.03 -3.41 -17.64
N ALA A 469 11.35 -2.90 -16.63
CA ALA A 469 11.77 -1.72 -15.90
C ALA A 469 13.11 -1.93 -15.18
N GLU A 470 13.32 -3.13 -14.59
CA GLU A 470 14.60 -3.53 -13.99
C GLU A 470 15.71 -3.67 -15.04
N GLU A 471 15.44 -4.24 -16.22
CA GLU A 471 16.40 -4.30 -17.33
C GLU A 471 16.80 -2.92 -17.85
N LEU A 472 15.88 -1.97 -17.82
CA LEU A 472 16.13 -0.58 -18.20
C LEU A 472 16.84 0.21 -17.10
N GLY A 473 16.83 -0.28 -15.84
CA GLY A 473 17.31 0.48 -14.68
C GLY A 473 16.46 1.70 -14.37
N ASP A 474 15.20 1.73 -14.83
CA ASP A 474 14.27 2.86 -14.65
C ASP A 474 13.60 2.79 -13.28
N MET A 475 14.18 3.45 -12.29
CA MET A 475 13.69 3.45 -10.91
C MET A 475 12.26 4.00 -10.78
N ALA A 476 11.86 4.94 -11.64
CA ALA A 476 10.51 5.49 -11.61
C ALA A 476 9.47 4.45 -12.08
N ARG A 477 9.76 3.70 -13.17
CA ARG A 477 8.91 2.60 -13.63
C ARG A 477 8.90 1.44 -12.65
N ILE A 478 10.05 1.08 -12.06
CA ILE A 478 10.13 0.08 -10.99
C ILE A 478 9.21 0.47 -9.85
N GLY A 479 9.34 1.69 -9.31
CA GLY A 479 8.51 2.17 -8.20
C GLY A 479 7.01 2.16 -8.53
N ARG A 480 6.64 2.61 -9.73
CA ARG A 480 5.24 2.60 -10.20
C ARG A 480 4.68 1.18 -10.28
N THR A 481 5.40 0.28 -10.92
CA THR A 481 4.96 -1.12 -11.09
C THR A 481 4.88 -1.86 -9.76
N LEU A 482 5.83 -1.62 -8.84
CA LEU A 482 5.76 -2.15 -7.47
C LEU A 482 4.55 -1.61 -6.70
N THR A 483 4.18 -0.33 -6.92
CA THR A 483 2.97 0.26 -6.34
C THR A 483 1.72 -0.44 -6.86
N ASP A 484 1.62 -0.69 -8.18
CA ASP A 484 0.49 -1.40 -8.79
C ASP A 484 0.37 -2.84 -8.25
N ILE A 485 1.50 -3.54 -8.08
CA ILE A 485 1.53 -4.87 -7.46
C ILE A 485 1.08 -4.78 -5.99
N GLY A 486 1.60 -3.84 -5.21
CA GLY A 486 1.21 -3.63 -3.82
C GLY A 486 -0.29 -3.37 -3.68
N ASN A 487 -0.85 -2.51 -4.52
CA ASN A 487 -2.29 -2.23 -4.56
C ASN A 487 -3.12 -3.47 -4.93
N LEU A 488 -2.61 -4.34 -5.81
CA LEU A 488 -3.25 -5.60 -6.17
C LEU A 488 -3.34 -6.54 -4.96
N TYR A 489 -2.24 -6.72 -4.21
CA TYR A 489 -2.22 -7.54 -2.99
C TYR A 489 -3.10 -6.94 -1.89
N GLU A 490 -3.08 -5.61 -1.71
CA GLU A 490 -3.98 -4.91 -0.77
C GLU A 490 -5.47 -5.19 -1.08
N LYS A 491 -5.83 -5.22 -2.37
CA LYS A 491 -7.19 -5.46 -2.85
C LYS A 491 -7.62 -6.92 -2.65
N ARG A 492 -6.67 -7.87 -2.68
CA ARG A 492 -6.89 -9.29 -2.34
C ARG A 492 -7.06 -9.51 -0.84
N GLY A 493 -6.58 -8.59 -0.02
CA GLY A 493 -6.50 -8.71 1.44
C GLY A 493 -5.18 -9.31 1.93
N ASP A 494 -4.21 -9.50 1.04
CA ASP A 494 -2.85 -9.98 1.34
C ASP A 494 -2.01 -8.79 1.86
N ASP A 495 -2.38 -8.28 3.03
CA ASP A 495 -1.87 -7.02 3.58
C ASP A 495 -0.37 -7.05 3.91
N ASP A 496 0.19 -8.23 4.23
CA ASP A 496 1.63 -8.38 4.52
C ASP A 496 2.47 -8.26 3.24
N GLU A 497 2.05 -8.89 2.15
CA GLU A 497 2.68 -8.79 0.84
C GLU A 497 2.55 -7.37 0.28
N ALA A 498 1.38 -6.77 0.39
CA ALA A 498 1.15 -5.37 -0.02
C ALA A 498 2.11 -4.42 0.71
N LEU A 499 2.29 -4.62 2.02
CA LEU A 499 3.21 -3.83 2.83
C LEU A 499 4.66 -3.99 2.38
N ASP A 500 5.12 -5.21 2.04
CA ASP A 500 6.48 -5.45 1.52
C ASP A 500 6.72 -4.67 0.23
N PHE A 501 5.79 -4.73 -0.73
CA PHE A 501 5.91 -3.99 -1.98
C PHE A 501 5.96 -2.48 -1.76
N HIS A 502 5.09 -1.91 -0.94
CA HIS A 502 5.12 -0.47 -0.65
C HIS A 502 6.36 -0.04 0.15
N GLN A 503 6.92 -0.90 1.02
CA GLN A 503 8.19 -0.63 1.69
C GLN A 503 9.37 -0.63 0.71
N ARG A 504 9.35 -1.48 -0.31
CA ARG A 504 10.36 -1.44 -1.41
C ARG A 504 10.25 -0.15 -2.21
N VAL A 505 9.04 0.33 -2.48
CA VAL A 505 8.83 1.64 -3.11
C VAL A 505 9.36 2.76 -2.22
N LEU A 506 9.06 2.72 -0.92
CA LEU A 506 9.55 3.73 0.04
C LEU A 506 11.08 3.78 0.06
N LYS A 507 11.74 2.63 0.00
CA LYS A 507 13.20 2.57 -0.08
C LYS A 507 13.74 3.22 -1.36
N ILE A 508 13.12 2.97 -2.50
CA ILE A 508 13.47 3.64 -3.77
C ILE A 508 13.28 5.16 -3.65
N ASP A 509 12.17 5.60 -3.06
CA ASP A 509 11.90 7.02 -2.84
C ASP A 509 12.95 7.66 -1.92
N GLU A 510 13.39 6.96 -0.87
CA GLU A 510 14.44 7.43 0.04
C GLU A 510 15.81 7.50 -0.66
N GLU A 511 16.18 6.49 -1.46
CA GLU A 511 17.43 6.45 -2.23
C GLU A 511 17.48 7.58 -3.29
N LEU A 512 16.37 7.90 -3.92
CA LEU A 512 16.25 9.00 -4.87
C LEU A 512 16.03 10.37 -4.19
N GLY A 513 15.78 10.39 -2.88
CA GLY A 513 15.39 11.58 -2.14
C GLY A 513 14.00 12.11 -2.52
N ASN A 514 13.13 11.26 -3.05
CA ASN A 514 11.75 11.62 -3.37
C ASN A 514 10.91 11.80 -2.11
N LYS A 515 10.13 12.85 -2.05
CA LYS A 515 9.13 13.06 -1.01
C LYS A 515 7.78 12.56 -1.51
N ASN A 516 7.63 11.24 -1.59
CA ASN A 516 6.41 10.60 -2.08
C ASN A 516 5.44 10.33 -0.91
N TYR A 517 4.52 11.24 -0.71
CA TYR A 517 3.48 11.09 0.31
C TYR A 517 2.49 9.94 -0.02
N GLY A 518 2.33 9.59 -1.31
CA GLY A 518 1.44 8.50 -1.73
C GLY A 518 1.88 7.14 -1.20
N THR A 519 3.19 6.84 -1.27
CA THR A 519 3.75 5.59 -0.70
C THR A 519 3.49 5.50 0.80
N LEU A 520 3.74 6.59 1.54
CA LEU A 520 3.48 6.65 2.98
C LEU A 520 1.99 6.48 3.31
N ASN A 521 1.10 7.09 2.49
CA ASN A 521 -0.34 6.94 2.59
C ASN A 521 -0.77 5.47 2.41
N ASN A 522 -0.28 4.77 1.39
CA ASN A 522 -0.61 3.38 1.15
C ASN A 522 -0.18 2.48 2.32
N ILE A 523 1.04 2.68 2.82
CA ILE A 523 1.52 1.99 4.03
C ILE A 523 0.60 2.27 5.23
N ALA A 524 0.17 3.52 5.42
CA ALA A 524 -0.72 3.90 6.50
C ALA A 524 -2.09 3.21 6.41
N VAL A 525 -2.67 3.14 5.21
CA VAL A 525 -3.95 2.45 4.96
C VAL A 525 -3.85 0.98 5.34
N ILE A 526 -2.77 0.28 4.95
CA ILE A 526 -2.56 -1.13 5.30
C ILE A 526 -2.44 -1.32 6.82
N TYR A 527 -1.66 -0.48 7.52
CA TYR A 527 -1.61 -0.54 8.98
C TYR A 527 -2.98 -0.30 9.63
N GLY A 528 -3.78 0.61 9.06
CA GLY A 528 -5.15 0.85 9.51
C GLY A 528 -6.05 -0.39 9.36
N LYS A 529 -5.98 -1.10 8.24
CA LYS A 529 -6.69 -2.37 7.99
C LYS A 529 -6.24 -3.46 8.97
N LYS A 530 -4.95 -3.54 9.25
CA LYS A 530 -4.38 -4.48 10.24
C LYS A 530 -4.70 -4.10 11.69
N GLY A 531 -5.38 -2.99 11.94
CA GLY A 531 -5.74 -2.51 13.28
C GLY A 531 -4.57 -1.85 14.04
N ASP A 532 -3.40 -1.67 13.42
CA ASP A 532 -2.27 -0.94 14.03
C ASP A 532 -2.43 0.57 13.81
N VAL A 533 -3.34 1.15 14.60
CA VAL A 533 -3.73 2.55 14.48
C VAL A 533 -2.56 3.51 14.73
N ASP A 534 -1.65 3.15 15.63
CA ASP A 534 -0.52 4.03 15.98
C ASP A 534 0.45 4.14 14.80
N GLN A 535 0.74 3.04 14.11
CA GLN A 535 1.54 3.06 12.89
C GLN A 535 0.81 3.78 11.75
N ALA A 536 -0.48 3.53 11.57
CA ALA A 536 -1.28 4.21 10.56
C ALA A 536 -1.22 5.74 10.75
N LEU A 537 -1.46 6.24 11.95
CA LEU A 537 -1.37 7.67 12.27
C LEU A 537 0.04 8.23 12.07
N ASN A 538 1.08 7.47 12.43
CA ASN A 538 2.46 7.89 12.20
C ASN A 538 2.73 8.13 10.70
N TYR A 539 2.38 7.17 9.85
CA TYR A 539 2.60 7.29 8.41
C TYR A 539 1.70 8.36 7.78
N PHE A 540 0.44 8.50 8.19
CA PHE A 540 -0.43 9.60 7.74
C PHE A 540 0.13 10.97 8.13
N ASN A 541 0.64 11.15 9.34
CA ASN A 541 1.23 12.41 9.78
C ASN A 541 2.53 12.75 9.00
N ARG A 542 3.37 11.74 8.72
CA ARG A 542 4.54 11.93 7.85
C ARG A 542 4.13 12.34 6.43
N SER A 543 3.10 11.69 5.89
CA SER A 543 2.53 12.00 4.60
C SER A 543 1.96 13.42 4.55
N LEU A 544 1.21 13.82 5.60
CA LEU A 544 0.61 15.15 5.72
C LEU A 544 1.67 16.26 5.77
N ALA A 545 2.74 16.04 6.55
CA ALA A 545 3.85 16.99 6.63
C ALA A 545 4.51 17.23 5.27
N ILE A 546 4.63 16.20 4.43
CA ILE A 546 5.15 16.34 3.06
C ILE A 546 4.17 17.15 2.20
N CYS A 547 2.86 16.87 2.27
CA CYS A 547 1.87 17.62 1.51
C CYS A 547 1.82 19.10 1.93
N GLU A 548 1.95 19.39 3.24
CA GLU A 548 2.02 20.76 3.75
C GLU A 548 3.30 21.49 3.26
N GLU A 549 4.44 20.80 3.25
CA GLU A 549 5.71 21.32 2.71
C GLU A 549 5.63 21.65 1.21
N LEU A 550 4.85 20.84 0.45
CA LEU A 550 4.65 21.00 -0.99
C LEU A 550 3.48 21.94 -1.33
N ASP A 551 2.77 22.49 -0.35
CA ASP A 551 1.49 23.20 -0.54
C ASP A 551 0.45 22.35 -1.33
N ASP A 552 0.53 20.99 -1.22
CA ASP A 552 -0.34 20.05 -1.95
C ASP A 552 -1.71 19.91 -1.28
N ASN A 553 -2.62 20.79 -1.62
CA ASN A 553 -3.98 20.76 -1.08
C ASN A 553 -4.76 19.50 -1.50
N ASP A 554 -4.54 18.93 -2.69
CA ASP A 554 -5.16 17.65 -3.09
C ASP A 554 -4.68 16.49 -2.21
N GLY A 555 -3.37 16.42 -1.96
CA GLY A 555 -2.78 15.44 -1.03
C GLY A 555 -3.29 15.61 0.39
N ILE A 556 -3.37 16.85 0.89
CA ILE A 556 -3.94 17.15 2.21
C ILE A 556 -5.39 16.67 2.30
N ALA A 557 -6.21 16.92 1.28
CA ALA A 557 -7.61 16.50 1.25
C ALA A 557 -7.75 14.96 1.24
N LEU A 558 -6.91 14.26 0.46
CA LEU A 558 -6.85 12.79 0.43
C LEU A 558 -6.54 12.23 1.82
N LEU A 559 -5.50 12.78 2.47
CA LEU A 559 -5.08 12.32 3.79
C LEU A 559 -6.14 12.55 4.86
N TYR A 560 -6.80 13.71 4.87
CA TYR A 560 -7.92 13.92 5.77
C TYR A 560 -9.08 12.94 5.53
N THR A 561 -9.37 12.59 4.28
CA THR A 561 -10.38 11.57 3.96
C THR A 561 -9.97 10.20 4.51
N ASN A 562 -8.71 9.79 4.35
CA ASN A 562 -8.20 8.51 4.82
C ASN A 562 -8.06 8.44 6.35
N ILE A 563 -7.65 9.54 7.01
CA ILE A 563 -7.67 9.66 8.47
C ILE A 563 -9.13 9.54 8.97
N GLY A 564 -10.09 10.14 8.27
CA GLY A 564 -11.52 9.96 8.56
C GLY A 564 -11.95 8.49 8.50
N LEU A 565 -11.49 7.74 7.49
CA LEU A 565 -11.76 6.29 7.41
C LEU A 565 -11.07 5.50 8.53
N LEU A 566 -9.88 5.90 8.97
CA LEU A 566 -9.22 5.27 10.12
C LEU A 566 -10.03 5.47 11.42
N HIS A 567 -10.56 6.68 11.67
CA HIS A 567 -11.47 6.94 12.80
C HIS A 567 -12.79 6.16 12.65
N TYR A 568 -13.28 5.97 11.42
CA TYR A 568 -14.44 5.12 11.16
C TYR A 568 -14.21 3.66 11.58
N VAL A 569 -13.04 3.09 11.25
CA VAL A 569 -12.67 1.72 11.69
C VAL A 569 -12.61 1.63 13.22
N LYS A 570 -12.13 2.68 13.90
CA LYS A 570 -12.14 2.79 15.36
C LYS A 570 -13.52 3.01 15.97
N ARG A 571 -14.58 3.22 15.15
CA ARG A 571 -15.94 3.62 15.56
C ARG A 571 -16.04 5.01 16.22
N GLU A 572 -15.04 5.84 16.01
CA GLU A 572 -15.01 7.26 16.40
C GLU A 572 -15.68 8.09 15.30
N TYR A 573 -17.01 7.96 15.20
CA TYR A 573 -17.78 8.45 14.04
C TYR A 573 -17.79 9.97 13.92
N ASP A 574 -17.75 10.71 15.02
CA ASP A 574 -17.77 12.17 15.00
C ASP A 574 -16.43 12.73 14.49
N GLU A 575 -15.32 12.17 14.93
CA GLU A 575 -13.97 12.46 14.42
C GLU A 575 -13.85 12.07 12.94
N ALA A 576 -14.39 10.89 12.58
CA ALA A 576 -14.43 10.43 11.19
C ALA A 576 -15.17 11.44 10.28
N ILE A 577 -16.32 11.96 10.72
CA ILE A 577 -17.09 12.97 9.99
C ILE A 577 -16.34 14.28 9.92
N GLU A 578 -15.70 14.72 11.00
CA GLU A 578 -14.92 15.95 11.03
C GLU A 578 -13.78 15.93 10.01
N HIS A 579 -12.94 14.89 10.05
CA HIS A 579 -11.81 14.75 9.12
C HIS A 579 -12.30 14.62 7.66
N SER A 580 -13.32 13.80 7.40
CA SER A 580 -13.90 13.66 6.06
C SER A 580 -14.45 14.99 5.52
N ASN A 581 -15.12 15.80 6.36
CA ASN A 581 -15.61 17.11 5.96
C ASN A 581 -14.48 18.11 5.65
N ARG A 582 -13.33 18.03 6.35
CA ARG A 582 -12.15 18.83 6.01
C ARG A 582 -11.66 18.50 4.60
N GLY A 583 -11.50 17.20 4.27
CA GLY A 583 -11.13 16.75 2.93
C GLY A 583 -12.12 17.20 1.85
N ILE A 584 -13.43 16.99 2.09
CA ILE A 584 -14.52 17.44 1.20
C ILE A 584 -14.45 18.94 0.94
N SER A 585 -14.27 19.76 2.00
CA SER A 585 -14.20 21.22 1.87
C SER A 585 -13.02 21.67 0.98
N ILE A 586 -11.88 20.99 1.09
CA ILE A 586 -10.70 21.30 0.27
C ILE A 586 -10.97 20.90 -1.18
N TYR A 587 -11.47 19.68 -1.46
CA TYR A 587 -11.81 19.26 -2.82
C TYR A 587 -12.87 20.16 -3.49
N GLN A 588 -13.85 20.68 -2.72
CA GLN A 588 -14.83 21.65 -3.23
C GLN A 588 -14.18 22.96 -3.66
N LYS A 589 -13.21 23.46 -2.86
CA LYS A 589 -12.48 24.70 -3.18
C LYS A 589 -11.57 24.53 -4.40
N LEU A 590 -10.97 23.35 -4.56
CA LEU A 590 -10.11 23.03 -5.70
C LEU A 590 -10.89 22.71 -6.98
N GLY A 591 -12.21 22.49 -6.88
CA GLY A 591 -13.02 22.03 -8.01
C GLY A 591 -12.74 20.59 -8.43
N ASN A 592 -12.02 19.80 -7.58
CA ASN A 592 -11.67 18.42 -7.90
C ASN A 592 -12.89 17.49 -7.72
N LYS A 593 -13.73 17.43 -8.76
CA LYS A 593 -14.99 16.68 -8.75
C LYS A 593 -14.80 15.19 -8.51
N TYR A 594 -13.73 14.58 -9.07
CA TYR A 594 -13.50 13.13 -8.96
C TYR A 594 -13.32 12.68 -7.50
N TYR A 595 -12.36 13.28 -6.80
CA TYR A 595 -12.11 12.96 -5.39
C TYR A 595 -13.22 13.46 -4.46
N LEU A 596 -13.90 14.55 -4.83
CA LEU A 596 -15.06 15.01 -4.10
C LEU A 596 -16.19 13.94 -4.11
N GLY A 597 -16.47 13.34 -5.27
CA GLY A 597 -17.46 12.26 -5.40
C GLY A 597 -17.13 11.07 -4.50
N ASN A 598 -15.89 10.63 -4.52
CA ASN A 598 -15.43 9.51 -3.68
C ASN A 598 -15.53 9.83 -2.18
N SER A 599 -15.10 11.02 -1.76
CA SER A 599 -15.19 11.46 -0.36
C SER A 599 -16.64 11.58 0.14
N LEU A 600 -17.56 12.01 -0.74
CA LEU A 600 -18.99 12.05 -0.43
C LEU A 600 -19.61 10.65 -0.28
N ASN A 601 -19.14 9.66 -1.04
CA ASN A 601 -19.54 8.26 -0.82
C ASN A 601 -19.00 7.74 0.51
N ASN A 602 -17.73 8.00 0.82
CA ASN A 602 -17.10 7.54 2.08
C ASN A 602 -17.82 8.10 3.31
N ILE A 603 -18.11 9.40 3.35
CA ILE A 603 -18.87 9.98 4.48
C ILE A 603 -20.29 9.41 4.56
N GLY A 604 -20.88 9.03 3.43
CA GLY A 604 -22.16 8.30 3.40
C GLY A 604 -22.07 6.99 4.17
N TYR A 605 -21.02 6.21 4.00
CA TYR A 605 -20.80 4.97 4.78
C TYR A 605 -20.61 5.23 6.28
N ILE A 606 -19.97 6.35 6.66
CA ILE A 606 -19.84 6.72 8.07
C ILE A 606 -21.24 7.02 8.67
N PHE A 607 -22.12 7.73 7.94
CA PHE A 607 -23.49 7.97 8.38
C PHE A 607 -24.34 6.68 8.46
N ILE A 608 -24.10 5.70 7.56
CA ILE A 608 -24.72 4.36 7.68
C ILE A 608 -24.31 3.71 9.00
N ALA A 609 -23.02 3.70 9.30
CA ALA A 609 -22.52 3.11 10.54
C ALA A 609 -23.07 3.84 11.78
N LYS A 610 -23.26 5.14 11.69
CA LYS A 610 -23.90 5.95 12.74
C LYS A 610 -25.42 5.73 12.83
N GLY A 611 -26.06 5.11 11.80
CA GLY A 611 -27.51 4.87 11.73
C GLY A 611 -28.30 6.07 11.18
N GLU A 612 -27.65 7.06 10.65
CA GLU A 612 -28.24 8.29 10.08
C GLU A 612 -28.48 8.11 8.57
N TYR A 613 -29.33 7.15 8.20
CA TYR A 613 -29.52 6.70 6.80
C TYR A 613 -30.01 7.81 5.85
N ASP A 614 -30.82 8.78 6.33
CA ASP A 614 -31.27 9.90 5.50
C ASP A 614 -30.11 10.78 5.04
N LYS A 615 -29.18 11.08 5.97
CA LYS A 615 -27.96 11.84 5.62
C LYS A 615 -27.06 11.03 4.68
N ALA A 616 -26.94 9.74 4.93
CA ALA A 616 -26.18 8.85 4.06
C ALA A 616 -26.70 8.89 2.61
N ILE A 617 -28.02 8.77 2.44
CA ILE A 617 -28.69 8.87 1.12
C ILE A 617 -28.42 10.25 0.47
N GLU A 618 -28.48 11.33 1.24
CA GLU A 618 -28.20 12.68 0.72
C GLU A 618 -26.77 12.80 0.17
N TYR A 619 -25.77 12.38 0.96
CA TYR A 619 -24.37 12.44 0.54
C TYR A 619 -24.11 11.56 -0.67
N GLN A 620 -24.64 10.33 -0.69
CA GLN A 620 -24.45 9.39 -1.81
C GLN A 620 -25.19 9.85 -3.08
N LYS A 621 -26.34 10.51 -2.99
CA LYS A 621 -26.99 11.15 -4.14
C LYS A 621 -26.21 12.34 -4.67
N ARG A 622 -25.48 13.07 -3.83
CA ARG A 622 -24.57 14.12 -4.28
C ARG A 622 -23.37 13.50 -5.00
N ALA A 623 -22.81 12.40 -4.47
CA ALA A 623 -21.73 11.65 -5.12
C ALA A 623 -22.17 11.10 -6.49
N LEU A 624 -23.39 10.54 -6.56
CA LEU A 624 -23.95 10.00 -7.81
C LEU A 624 -24.03 11.09 -8.90
N ARG A 625 -24.57 12.26 -8.57
CA ARG A 625 -24.67 13.38 -9.55
C ARG A 625 -23.30 13.77 -10.09
N ILE A 626 -22.29 13.85 -9.22
CA ILE A 626 -20.92 14.15 -9.66
C ILE A 626 -20.38 13.04 -10.57
N SER A 627 -20.62 11.77 -10.23
CA SER A 627 -20.19 10.63 -11.05
C SER A 627 -20.90 10.61 -12.42
N GLU A 628 -22.18 11.01 -12.47
CA GLU A 628 -22.94 11.17 -13.72
C GLU A 628 -22.38 12.32 -14.58
N GLU A 629 -22.05 13.47 -13.98
CA GLU A 629 -21.42 14.60 -14.68
C GLU A 629 -20.07 14.22 -15.30
N LEU A 630 -19.30 13.37 -14.63
CA LEU A 630 -17.97 12.90 -15.09
C LEU A 630 -18.04 11.64 -15.98
N ASP A 631 -19.23 11.07 -16.18
CA ASP A 631 -19.44 9.73 -16.79
C ASP A 631 -18.60 8.62 -16.11
N ASN A 632 -18.34 8.78 -14.82
CA ASN A 632 -17.57 7.83 -14.02
C ASN A 632 -18.42 6.61 -13.65
N LYS A 633 -18.37 5.54 -14.45
CA LYS A 633 -19.17 4.32 -14.26
C LYS A 633 -18.90 3.63 -12.92
N GLU A 634 -17.64 3.64 -12.46
CA GLU A 634 -17.27 3.08 -11.17
C GLU A 634 -17.86 3.86 -9.99
N GLY A 635 -17.76 5.18 -10.02
CA GLY A 635 -18.33 6.07 -9.03
C GLY A 635 -19.87 5.96 -8.98
N MET A 636 -20.52 5.85 -10.15
CA MET A 636 -21.95 5.60 -10.26
C MET A 636 -22.34 4.28 -9.58
N ALA A 637 -21.62 3.18 -9.89
CA ALA A 637 -21.87 1.88 -9.28
C ALA A 637 -21.71 1.93 -7.75
N ASN A 638 -20.66 2.55 -7.24
CA ASN A 638 -20.48 2.70 -5.78
C ASN A 638 -21.63 3.46 -5.12
N SER A 639 -22.08 4.56 -5.74
CA SER A 639 -23.18 5.37 -5.23
C SER A 639 -24.52 4.64 -5.27
N PHE A 640 -24.83 3.92 -6.37
CA PHE A 640 -26.04 3.12 -6.46
C PHE A 640 -26.12 2.03 -5.40
N LEU A 641 -25.02 1.31 -5.17
CA LEU A 641 -24.94 0.27 -4.13
C LEU A 641 -25.16 0.87 -2.73
N GLY A 642 -24.49 1.97 -2.42
CA GLY A 642 -24.66 2.66 -1.14
C GLY A 642 -26.09 3.13 -0.90
N ILE A 643 -26.71 3.79 -1.91
CA ILE A 643 -28.10 4.25 -1.83
C ILE A 643 -29.04 3.07 -1.64
N ALA A 644 -28.86 1.96 -2.37
CA ALA A 644 -29.67 0.76 -2.26
C ALA A 644 -29.60 0.15 -0.86
N ASN A 645 -28.38 0.04 -0.29
CA ASN A 645 -28.18 -0.44 1.05
C ASN A 645 -28.93 0.42 2.07
N ASN A 646 -28.89 1.75 1.93
CA ASN A 646 -29.65 2.63 2.81
C ASN A 646 -31.17 2.42 2.72
N TYR A 647 -31.72 2.32 1.49
CA TYR A 647 -33.14 2.05 1.30
C TYR A 647 -33.55 0.68 1.88
N SER A 648 -32.72 -0.34 1.74
CA SER A 648 -32.92 -1.64 2.38
C SER A 648 -33.00 -1.50 3.91
N ASN A 649 -32.09 -0.72 4.51
CA ASN A 649 -32.03 -0.52 5.95
C ASN A 649 -33.25 0.18 6.54
N ILE A 650 -33.85 1.10 5.82
CA ILE A 650 -35.06 1.80 6.25
C ILE A 650 -36.36 1.05 5.89
N GLY A 651 -36.27 -0.10 5.17
CA GLY A 651 -37.40 -0.94 4.79
C GLY A 651 -38.04 -0.58 3.46
N GLU A 652 -37.46 0.32 2.69
CA GLU A 652 -37.95 0.74 1.37
C GLU A 652 -37.39 -0.19 0.26
N TYR A 653 -37.77 -1.48 0.33
CA TYR A 653 -37.18 -2.56 -0.46
C TYR A 653 -37.31 -2.38 -1.98
N ASP A 654 -38.46 -1.87 -2.46
CA ASP A 654 -38.67 -1.67 -3.90
C ASP A 654 -37.75 -0.58 -4.46
N GLN A 655 -37.49 0.48 -3.67
CA GLN A 655 -36.51 1.49 -4.04
C GLN A 655 -35.09 0.91 -4.05
N ALA A 656 -34.74 0.08 -3.05
CA ALA A 656 -33.45 -0.62 -3.00
C ALA A 656 -33.24 -1.46 -4.26
N LEU A 657 -34.21 -2.30 -4.63
CA LEU A 657 -34.15 -3.12 -5.85
C LEU A 657 -33.99 -2.32 -7.13
N ASN A 658 -34.68 -1.16 -7.25
CA ASN A 658 -34.51 -0.30 -8.41
C ASN A 658 -33.07 0.22 -8.56
N TYR A 659 -32.45 0.71 -7.48
CA TYR A 659 -31.05 1.17 -7.48
C TYR A 659 -30.07 0.04 -7.74
N LEU A 660 -30.33 -1.16 -7.16
CA LEU A 660 -29.50 -2.36 -7.41
C LEU A 660 -29.55 -2.77 -8.87
N ASN A 661 -30.72 -2.77 -9.52
CA ASN A 661 -30.86 -3.14 -10.92
C ASN A 661 -30.03 -2.22 -11.84
N VAL A 662 -30.12 -0.89 -11.61
CA VAL A 662 -29.36 0.07 -12.41
C VAL A 662 -27.86 -0.11 -12.22
N GLY A 663 -27.42 -0.23 -10.98
CA GLY A 663 -26.00 -0.38 -10.66
C GLY A 663 -25.41 -1.72 -11.12
N LEU A 664 -26.17 -2.83 -10.98
CA LEU A 664 -25.74 -4.14 -11.46
C LEU A 664 -25.54 -4.13 -12.98
N LYS A 665 -26.48 -3.54 -13.72
CA LYS A 665 -26.36 -3.42 -15.17
C LYS A 665 -25.07 -2.70 -15.59
N ILE A 666 -24.72 -1.59 -14.92
CA ILE A 666 -23.45 -0.90 -15.16
C ILE A 666 -22.25 -1.82 -14.88
N CYS A 667 -22.30 -2.57 -13.76
CA CYS A 667 -21.21 -3.47 -13.40
C CYS A 667 -21.06 -4.62 -14.40
N GLU A 668 -22.17 -5.17 -14.91
CA GLU A 668 -22.15 -6.22 -15.94
C GLU A 668 -21.61 -5.70 -17.27
N GLU A 669 -22.05 -4.51 -17.70
CA GLU A 669 -21.57 -3.87 -18.93
C GLU A 669 -20.06 -3.55 -18.88
N GLN A 670 -19.53 -3.27 -17.70
CA GLN A 670 -18.11 -2.94 -17.48
C GLN A 670 -17.25 -4.12 -17.06
N GLY A 671 -17.86 -5.29 -16.77
CA GLY A 671 -17.14 -6.48 -16.30
C GLY A 671 -16.57 -6.36 -14.88
N TYR A 672 -17.17 -5.56 -13.98
CA TYR A 672 -16.70 -5.35 -12.62
C TYR A 672 -17.05 -6.54 -11.70
N LYS A 673 -16.39 -7.69 -11.85
CA LYS A 673 -16.71 -8.92 -11.14
C LYS A 673 -16.83 -8.74 -9.62
N ARG A 674 -15.89 -8.04 -8.97
CA ARG A 674 -15.95 -7.77 -7.53
C ARG A 674 -17.17 -6.94 -7.11
N LYS A 675 -17.62 -6.01 -7.95
CA LYS A 675 -18.84 -5.25 -7.67
C LYS A 675 -20.09 -6.08 -7.95
N ILE A 676 -20.11 -6.85 -9.02
CA ILE A 676 -21.22 -7.75 -9.36
C ILE A 676 -21.54 -8.66 -8.17
N LYS A 677 -20.52 -9.30 -7.55
CA LYS A 677 -20.75 -10.14 -6.37
C LYS A 677 -21.41 -9.37 -5.22
N ASN A 678 -20.96 -8.12 -4.95
CA ASN A 678 -21.54 -7.29 -3.90
C ASN A 678 -22.98 -6.89 -4.19
N TYR A 679 -23.30 -6.58 -5.44
CA TYR A 679 -24.66 -6.30 -5.88
C TYR A 679 -25.57 -7.50 -5.74
N LEU A 680 -25.13 -8.69 -6.18
CA LEU A 680 -25.89 -9.94 -6.05
C LEU A 680 -26.13 -10.28 -4.57
N TYR A 681 -25.12 -10.14 -3.73
CA TYR A 681 -25.28 -10.35 -2.30
C TYR A 681 -26.34 -9.38 -1.72
N GLN A 682 -26.30 -8.11 -2.07
CA GLN A 682 -27.27 -7.11 -1.60
C GLN A 682 -28.68 -7.36 -2.15
N PHE A 683 -28.85 -7.89 -3.37
CA PHE A 683 -30.13 -8.40 -3.86
C PHE A 683 -30.64 -9.52 -2.97
N GLY A 684 -29.77 -10.48 -2.61
CA GLY A 684 -30.10 -11.56 -1.69
C GLY A 684 -30.60 -11.04 -0.34
N ASP A 685 -29.91 -10.05 0.25
CA ASP A 685 -30.33 -9.42 1.51
C ASP A 685 -31.71 -8.78 1.42
N VAL A 686 -31.99 -8.04 0.35
CA VAL A 686 -33.29 -7.39 0.17
C VAL A 686 -34.40 -8.43 0.03
N HIS A 687 -34.21 -9.51 -0.76
CA HIS A 687 -35.19 -10.58 -0.91
C HIS A 687 -35.37 -11.38 0.39
N LEU A 688 -34.29 -11.60 1.16
CA LEU A 688 -34.35 -12.24 2.48
C LEU A 688 -35.24 -11.44 3.44
N LEU A 689 -35.04 -10.11 3.49
CA LEU A 689 -35.85 -9.19 4.33
C LEU A 689 -37.32 -9.09 3.88
N LYS A 690 -37.61 -9.33 2.59
CA LYS A 690 -38.99 -9.42 2.06
C LYS A 690 -39.61 -10.77 2.33
N GLY A 691 -38.86 -11.79 2.81
CA GLY A 691 -39.32 -13.17 2.97
C GLY A 691 -39.37 -13.97 1.68
N GLU A 692 -38.75 -13.50 0.61
CA GLU A 692 -38.68 -14.12 -0.71
C GLU A 692 -37.46 -15.05 -0.79
N TYR A 693 -37.45 -16.12 0.02
CA TYR A 693 -36.25 -16.92 0.33
C TYR A 693 -35.64 -17.65 -0.88
N ASP A 694 -36.46 -18.10 -1.85
CA ASP A 694 -35.97 -18.78 -3.06
C ASP A 694 -35.14 -17.78 -3.92
N GLN A 695 -35.65 -16.56 -4.08
CA GLN A 695 -34.94 -15.50 -4.81
C GLN A 695 -33.68 -15.06 -4.07
N ALA A 696 -33.76 -14.92 -2.75
CA ALA A 696 -32.61 -14.61 -1.91
C ALA A 696 -31.48 -15.64 -2.12
N LEU A 697 -31.81 -16.92 -2.04
CA LEU A 697 -30.83 -17.99 -2.20
C LEU A 697 -30.23 -18.04 -3.60
N ASP A 698 -31.02 -17.78 -4.66
CA ASP A 698 -30.50 -17.69 -6.04
C ASP A 698 -29.43 -16.61 -6.17
N TYR A 699 -29.73 -15.40 -5.69
CA TYR A 699 -28.79 -14.30 -5.75
C TYR A 699 -27.53 -14.56 -4.91
N TYR A 700 -27.67 -15.13 -3.71
CA TYR A 700 -26.52 -15.51 -2.89
C TYR A 700 -25.66 -16.57 -3.55
N THR A 701 -26.26 -17.60 -4.16
CA THR A 701 -25.51 -18.64 -4.88
C THR A 701 -24.66 -18.04 -5.99
N ARG A 702 -25.25 -17.18 -6.80
CA ARG A 702 -24.51 -16.48 -7.87
C ARG A 702 -23.40 -15.57 -7.33
N SER A 703 -23.62 -14.96 -6.16
CA SER A 703 -22.55 -14.17 -5.50
C SER A 703 -21.42 -15.05 -5.02
N ILE A 704 -21.74 -16.22 -4.43
CA ILE A 704 -20.78 -17.22 -3.94
C ILE A 704 -19.96 -17.79 -5.10
N GLU A 705 -20.58 -18.11 -6.23
CA GLU A 705 -19.88 -18.59 -7.42
C GLU A 705 -18.79 -17.60 -7.88
N ILE A 706 -19.08 -16.28 -7.79
CA ILE A 706 -18.08 -15.25 -8.13
C ILE A 706 -16.99 -15.15 -7.04
N ILE A 707 -17.32 -15.34 -5.74
CA ILE A 707 -16.33 -15.39 -4.66
C ILE A 707 -15.32 -16.52 -4.93
N GLU A 708 -15.82 -17.72 -5.29
CA GLU A 708 -15.01 -18.88 -5.63
C GLU A 708 -14.15 -18.63 -6.88
N GLU A 709 -14.74 -18.02 -7.91
CA GLU A 709 -14.02 -17.67 -9.13
C GLU A 709 -12.87 -16.67 -8.88
N LEU A 710 -13.05 -15.73 -7.93
CA LEU A 710 -12.06 -14.74 -7.55
C LEU A 710 -11.02 -15.28 -6.55
N GLY A 711 -11.25 -16.47 -5.97
CA GLY A 711 -10.41 -17.01 -4.91
C GLY A 711 -10.48 -16.20 -3.60
N ASP A 712 -11.53 -15.41 -3.41
CA ASP A 712 -11.71 -14.61 -2.19
C ASP A 712 -12.09 -15.53 -1.01
N GLU A 713 -11.62 -15.23 0.21
CA GLU A 713 -11.99 -15.97 1.41
C GLU A 713 -13.43 -15.69 1.84
N TYR A 714 -14.09 -16.70 2.38
CA TYR A 714 -15.43 -16.57 2.96
C TYR A 714 -15.38 -15.81 4.29
N ARG A 715 -16.23 -14.81 4.43
CA ARG A 715 -16.47 -14.12 5.69
C ARG A 715 -17.79 -14.58 6.29
N LEU A 716 -17.89 -14.50 7.62
CA LEU A 716 -19.07 -14.92 8.37
C LEU A 716 -20.37 -14.30 7.83
N GLU A 717 -20.34 -13.00 7.53
CA GLU A 717 -21.51 -12.28 7.02
C GLU A 717 -21.97 -12.84 5.67
N MET A 718 -21.03 -13.26 4.81
CA MET A 718 -21.32 -13.74 3.45
C MET A 718 -21.96 -15.11 3.43
N ILE A 719 -21.84 -15.90 4.49
CA ILE A 719 -22.36 -17.28 4.58
C ILE A 719 -23.60 -17.35 5.47
N THR A 720 -23.70 -16.51 6.50
CA THR A 720 -24.81 -16.56 7.47
C THR A 720 -26.17 -16.36 6.80
N ASN A 721 -26.34 -15.33 5.95
CA ASN A 721 -27.62 -15.02 5.32
C ASN A 721 -28.04 -16.06 4.24
N PRO A 722 -27.13 -16.59 3.36
CA PRO A 722 -27.43 -17.73 2.51
C PRO A 722 -27.91 -18.97 3.27
N PHE A 723 -27.27 -19.30 4.40
CA PHE A 723 -27.70 -20.45 5.22
C PHE A 723 -29.02 -20.19 5.94
N LEU A 724 -29.28 -18.95 6.34
CA LEU A 724 -30.57 -18.55 6.89
C LEU A 724 -31.70 -18.71 5.86
N ALA A 725 -31.47 -18.29 4.61
CA ALA A 725 -32.42 -18.51 3.52
C ALA A 725 -32.65 -20.00 3.27
N SER A 726 -31.58 -20.83 3.27
CA SER A 726 -31.67 -22.29 3.15
C SER A 726 -32.49 -22.91 4.28
N LYS A 727 -32.28 -22.46 5.53
CA LYS A 727 -33.07 -22.91 6.68
C LYS A 727 -34.57 -22.63 6.51
N TYR A 728 -34.94 -21.42 6.08
CA TYR A 728 -36.35 -21.07 5.85
C TYR A 728 -37.00 -21.87 4.72
N LEU A 729 -36.22 -22.34 3.75
CA LEU A 729 -36.66 -23.23 2.67
C LEU A 729 -36.62 -24.72 3.06
N GLY A 730 -36.13 -25.07 4.26
CA GLY A 730 -35.95 -26.46 4.68
C GLY A 730 -34.86 -27.20 3.90
N LYS A 731 -33.89 -26.48 3.30
CA LYS A 731 -32.73 -27.03 2.60
C LYS A 731 -31.59 -27.31 3.58
N GLU A 732 -30.74 -28.26 3.24
CA GLU A 732 -29.51 -28.56 4.02
C GLU A 732 -28.46 -27.43 3.88
N TYR A 733 -27.69 -27.20 4.95
CA TYR A 733 -26.57 -26.28 5.01
C TYR A 733 -25.54 -26.78 6.02
N ASP A 734 -24.26 -26.41 5.84
CA ASP A 734 -23.16 -26.84 6.70
C ASP A 734 -23.05 -25.94 7.95
N ILE A 735 -23.62 -26.44 9.06
CA ILE A 735 -23.56 -25.73 10.34
C ILE A 735 -22.15 -25.71 10.94
N GLN A 736 -21.25 -26.63 10.56
CA GLN A 736 -19.89 -26.69 11.09
C GLN A 736 -19.06 -25.57 10.52
N GLU A 737 -19.28 -25.18 9.25
CA GLU A 737 -18.64 -24.05 8.63
C GLU A 737 -18.99 -22.74 9.33
N ILE A 738 -20.26 -22.55 9.71
CA ILE A 738 -20.66 -21.37 10.52
C ILE A 738 -19.92 -21.34 11.85
N HIS A 739 -19.80 -22.44 12.56
CA HIS A 739 -19.08 -22.47 13.84
C HIS A 739 -17.59 -22.17 13.68
N LYS A 740 -16.98 -22.62 12.60
CA LYS A 740 -15.59 -22.29 12.26
C LYS A 740 -15.43 -20.78 12.05
N LEU A 741 -16.24 -20.18 11.19
CA LEU A 741 -16.18 -18.75 10.88
C LEU A 741 -16.52 -17.86 12.09
N ILE A 742 -17.41 -18.30 12.97
CA ILE A 742 -17.67 -17.61 14.25
C ILE A 742 -16.41 -17.60 15.14
N ALA A 743 -15.68 -18.70 15.17
CA ALA A 743 -14.45 -18.81 15.97
C ALA A 743 -13.29 -17.94 15.40
N GLU A 744 -13.29 -17.71 14.12
CA GLU A 744 -12.30 -16.88 13.41
C GLU A 744 -12.67 -15.39 13.40
N ALA A 745 -13.94 -15.03 13.68
CA ALA A 745 -14.40 -13.66 13.65
C ALA A 745 -13.98 -12.85 14.89
N ASP A 746 -13.22 -11.80 14.70
CA ASP A 746 -12.81 -10.88 15.79
C ASP A 746 -14.01 -10.11 16.36
N GLN A 747 -14.93 -9.66 15.52
CA GLN A 747 -16.12 -8.92 15.89
C GLN A 747 -17.28 -9.27 14.97
N ILE A 748 -18.45 -9.46 15.56
CA ILE A 748 -19.70 -9.75 14.85
C ILE A 748 -20.66 -8.57 15.07
N ASP A 749 -21.19 -7.98 14.01
CA ASP A 749 -22.13 -6.87 14.10
C ASP A 749 -23.54 -7.32 14.52
N TYR A 750 -24.41 -6.37 14.89
CA TYR A 750 -25.75 -6.66 15.40
C TYR A 750 -26.66 -7.38 14.37
N ARG A 751 -26.44 -7.19 13.06
CA ARG A 751 -27.24 -7.83 12.01
C ARG A 751 -26.84 -9.28 11.87
N THR A 752 -25.56 -9.52 11.77
CA THR A 752 -24.99 -10.87 11.72
C THR A 752 -25.31 -11.63 13.00
N ASN A 753 -25.22 -10.99 14.20
CA ASN A 753 -25.67 -11.59 15.44
C ASN A 753 -27.18 -11.95 15.40
N PHE A 754 -28.01 -11.08 14.84
CA PHE A 754 -29.43 -11.37 14.72
C PHE A 754 -29.72 -12.51 13.73
N SER A 755 -29.04 -12.53 12.57
CA SER A 755 -29.11 -13.64 11.62
C SER A 755 -28.61 -14.96 12.22
N LEU A 756 -27.54 -14.94 13.02
CA LEU A 756 -27.03 -16.11 13.76
C LEU A 756 -28.04 -16.60 14.81
N TYR A 757 -28.69 -15.69 15.54
CA TYR A 757 -29.79 -16.09 16.43
C TYR A 757 -30.90 -16.81 15.66
N GLU A 758 -31.35 -16.25 14.54
CA GLU A 758 -32.38 -16.88 13.73
C GLU A 758 -31.92 -18.21 13.09
N LEU A 759 -30.62 -18.29 12.70
CA LEU A 759 -30.04 -19.50 12.13
C LEU A 759 -29.83 -20.60 13.17
N LEU A 760 -29.24 -20.30 14.31
CA LEU A 760 -28.79 -21.27 15.32
C LEU A 760 -29.82 -21.48 16.45
N ASN A 761 -30.82 -20.58 16.58
CA ASN A 761 -31.75 -20.49 17.68
C ASN A 761 -31.07 -20.35 19.06
N ASP A 762 -29.93 -19.66 19.10
CA ASP A 762 -29.16 -19.41 20.32
C ASP A 762 -29.38 -17.98 20.80
N LYS A 763 -29.99 -17.84 21.98
CA LYS A 763 -30.36 -16.57 22.60
C LYS A 763 -29.19 -15.67 22.91
N LEU A 764 -27.98 -16.20 23.05
CA LEU A 764 -26.76 -15.43 23.26
C LEU A 764 -26.54 -14.41 22.12
N TYR A 765 -26.82 -14.80 20.88
CA TYR A 765 -26.67 -13.90 19.74
C TYR A 765 -27.75 -12.81 19.70
N LEU A 766 -28.97 -13.12 20.18
CA LEU A 766 -30.02 -12.11 20.33
C LEU A 766 -29.68 -11.08 21.41
N GLU A 767 -29.15 -11.54 22.56
CA GLU A 767 -28.66 -10.65 23.62
C GLU A 767 -27.55 -9.71 23.09
N LYS A 768 -26.55 -10.28 22.40
CA LYS A 768 -25.48 -9.47 21.78
C LYS A 768 -26.03 -8.46 20.77
N ALA A 769 -26.93 -8.87 19.90
CA ALA A 769 -27.55 -7.97 18.92
C ALA A 769 -28.32 -6.84 19.62
N TYR A 770 -29.08 -7.15 20.67
CA TYR A 770 -29.82 -6.18 21.44
C TYR A 770 -28.89 -5.17 22.14
N ASP A 771 -27.85 -5.64 22.82
CA ASP A 771 -26.88 -4.77 23.49
C ASP A 771 -26.19 -3.82 22.49
N GLN A 772 -25.81 -4.35 21.34
CA GLN A 772 -25.16 -3.55 20.29
C GLN A 772 -26.07 -2.46 19.72
N ILE A 773 -27.38 -2.75 19.49
CA ILE A 773 -28.29 -1.70 19.02
C ILE A 773 -28.60 -0.67 20.12
N GLN A 774 -28.64 -1.07 21.40
CA GLN A 774 -28.80 -0.14 22.52
C GLN A 774 -27.58 0.77 22.67
N GLU A 775 -26.37 0.22 22.57
CA GLU A 775 -25.13 0.98 22.62
C GLU A 775 -25.05 1.97 21.46
N LYS A 776 -25.35 1.50 20.25
CA LYS A 776 -25.43 2.37 19.05
C LYS A 776 -26.45 3.47 19.23
N GLY A 777 -27.61 3.17 19.83
CA GLY A 777 -28.65 4.18 20.13
C GLY A 777 -28.22 5.22 21.18
N LYS A 778 -27.32 4.88 22.12
CA LYS A 778 -26.79 5.86 23.11
C LYS A 778 -25.93 6.97 22.45
N ALA A 779 -25.29 6.65 21.36
CA ALA A 779 -24.45 7.60 20.61
C ALA A 779 -25.27 8.49 19.66
N MET A 780 -26.59 8.29 19.54
CA MET A 780 -27.45 9.05 18.62
C MET A 780 -28.18 10.19 19.32
N GLU A 781 -28.46 11.26 18.59
CA GLU A 781 -29.42 12.26 19.00
C GLU A 781 -30.81 11.63 19.21
N GLU A 782 -31.57 12.11 20.15
CA GLU A 782 -32.84 11.49 20.57
C GLU A 782 -33.86 11.31 19.43
N ILE A 783 -33.92 12.22 18.47
CA ILE A 783 -34.79 12.12 17.29
C ILE A 783 -34.32 11.01 16.36
N VAL A 784 -33.02 10.92 16.09
CA VAL A 784 -32.39 9.91 15.23
C VAL A 784 -32.57 8.53 15.88
N LYS A 785 -32.31 8.41 17.18
CA LYS A 785 -32.45 7.20 17.97
C LYS A 785 -33.89 6.64 17.90
N LYS A 786 -34.90 7.48 18.11
CA LYS A 786 -36.29 7.05 17.98
C LYS A 786 -36.58 6.49 16.60
N LYS A 787 -36.10 7.16 15.54
CA LYS A 787 -36.27 6.71 14.16
C LYS A 787 -35.52 5.40 13.90
N PHE A 788 -34.28 5.27 14.38
CA PHE A 788 -33.44 4.08 14.21
C PHE A 788 -34.14 2.82 14.75
N PHE A 789 -34.76 2.90 15.92
CA PHE A 789 -35.47 1.77 16.51
C PHE A 789 -36.79 1.39 15.79
N THR A 790 -37.25 2.20 14.84
CA THR A 790 -38.40 1.83 14.00
C THR A 790 -38.00 1.09 12.73
N PHE A 791 -36.74 1.05 12.37
CA PHE A 791 -36.27 0.35 11.19
C PHE A 791 -36.39 -1.18 11.34
N PRO A 792 -36.55 -1.94 10.24
CA PRO A 792 -36.93 -3.34 10.27
C PRO A 792 -36.08 -4.20 11.22
N ILE A 793 -34.77 -4.22 11.05
CA ILE A 793 -33.90 -5.09 11.85
C ILE A 793 -33.81 -4.66 13.33
N PRO A 794 -33.51 -3.40 13.71
CA PRO A 794 -33.53 -2.96 15.09
C PRO A 794 -34.87 -3.22 15.78
N LYS A 795 -35.96 -2.97 15.08
CA LYS A 795 -37.31 -3.25 15.60
C LYS A 795 -37.52 -4.72 15.89
N SER A 796 -37.16 -5.59 14.93
CA SER A 796 -37.31 -7.06 15.10
C SER A 796 -36.48 -7.58 16.28
N ILE A 797 -35.23 -7.08 16.44
CA ILE A 797 -34.36 -7.44 17.57
C ILE A 797 -35.04 -7.07 18.90
N ILE A 798 -35.60 -5.85 19.02
CA ILE A 798 -36.27 -5.41 20.25
C ILE A 798 -37.51 -6.27 20.52
N GLU A 799 -38.35 -6.53 19.54
CA GLU A 799 -39.57 -7.34 19.68
C GLU A 799 -39.22 -8.76 20.11
N LYS A 800 -38.23 -9.40 19.49
CA LYS A 800 -37.78 -10.75 19.83
C LYS A 800 -37.17 -10.80 21.23
N TYR A 801 -36.31 -9.88 21.57
CA TYR A 801 -35.68 -9.80 22.89
C TYR A 801 -36.75 -9.67 24.00
N ASN A 802 -37.72 -8.78 23.85
CA ASN A 802 -38.79 -8.60 24.81
C ASN A 802 -39.71 -9.83 24.96
N SER A 803 -39.89 -10.59 23.88
CA SER A 803 -40.74 -11.80 23.91
C SER A 803 -40.07 -13.04 24.45
N GLU A 804 -38.72 -13.15 24.34
CA GLU A 804 -38.01 -14.41 24.62
C GLU A 804 -37.05 -14.34 25.81
N ILE A 805 -36.56 -13.15 26.18
CA ILE A 805 -35.51 -12.97 27.20
C ILE A 805 -36.01 -12.13 28.36
N SER A 806 -36.76 -11.04 28.12
CA SER A 806 -37.35 -10.21 29.18
C SER A 806 -38.72 -10.73 29.66
#